data_a56378880da15d084d12a19560220cb4
#
_entry.id   a56378880da15d084d12a19560220cb4
#
_cell.length_a   1.000
_cell.length_b   1.000
_cell.length_c   1.000
_cell.angle_alpha   90.00
_cell.angle_beta   90.00
_cell.angle_gamma   90.00
#
_symmetry.space_group_name_H-M   'P 1'
#
loop_
_entity.id
_entity.type
_entity.pdbx_description
1 polymer ?
#
loop_
_entity_poly.entity_id
_entity_poly.type
_entity_poly.pdbx_seq_one_letter_code
_entity_poly.pdbx_strand_id
1 'polypeptide(L)'
;MEGAILPQSIDWKEWNSNEKTFGLKKTDDENFGTTFHYSDHTYLTGEGTEDSPYLISSISDFQTMAKYLNNNYLDKGVHYKLTEDIDMDNKTFNPIGGENSYFGAPFAGILDGNGKVISNLSITPVDNETTNWHCGLFAKIGFGAQIKNLGLQNCNIVADKSDENLSAGLIAGCTETPETETSFPIIDNCFVTGSIQIQKDGNAGGLIGKSDVNNTNTRCTISNCYTNVDITIIGGDWKQCDAAGISCTQYTTIQNCYALGNIQLGSAQNNNQNKTSAYGINSQSNECQVSSCLALMEKISSYNDFNEYVIPHSIHNNEGTNNNNYMSSDMSLLFNGNPISPNFNYVSKKDGDPWKGEKPNEDAWEITDDGYLNLKSIANTFEQNQQIQLTKYVPFAITVLAENGTIETTPAKEAKAGEEVSLTIAPNPGYQIKESTLKVYKTGDETTVVSVTDNKFTMPKYPVTITAEFVILPLNLTNVSGDITVSYNESWFYQLAEGTPIPFNGTITGEGQHIVSFDASTTGKSLTLDNAKISQLNNSASIIFFDGTGTIDNITTNTGAIITKTGITGNAVKKINLTLNNNQGGTAFLQVGEYMLQPEDQVGTGSRITIITTPNSNYNYSLNIKGETTEQEITIAENSFIMPDENVNITITFSYNSPYVPSYYDLHFEANDSVILASSDMDVIEGGSFTFTAEAAEGYDPETLVVEYKRGSNGKWNTLEAESNGKFRIRTVWSNIYVRASVQPIEDPTSIDQVENETSSVRAIENRICITTAVPVEIRVVALGGHIVRTEKLPVGYNEISGLSPGMYIVILSDGTRCKAIVR
;
A
#
# COMPACT_ATOMS: atom_id res chain seq x y z
N MET A 1 57.50 32.77 2.06
CA MET A 1 56.08 33.08 1.83
C MET A 1 55.73 32.83 0.37
N GLU A 2 56.03 31.63 -0.13
CA GLU A 2 55.54 31.24 -1.43
C GLU A 2 54.17 30.60 -1.21
N GLY A 3 53.11 31.16 -1.79
CA GLY A 3 51.75 30.61 -1.76
C GLY A 3 50.69 31.34 -0.90
N ALA A 4 51.05 32.39 -0.18
CA ALA A 4 50.08 33.13 0.62
C ALA A 4 49.28 34.15 -0.21
N ILE A 5 47.97 33.96 -0.37
CA ILE A 5 47.12 34.94 -1.02
C ILE A 5 46.77 36.03 0.01
N LEU A 6 47.51 37.12 -0.07
CA LEU A 6 47.23 38.30 0.75
C LEU A 6 46.12 39.13 0.09
N PRO A 7 45.11 39.53 0.85
CA PRO A 7 44.07 40.44 0.31
C PRO A 7 44.69 41.75 -0.12
N GLN A 8 44.55 42.10 -1.40
CA GLN A 8 45.18 43.32 -1.96
C GLN A 8 44.56 44.63 -1.46
N SER A 9 43.46 44.57 -0.74
CA SER A 9 42.73 45.76 -0.26
C SER A 9 43.11 46.20 1.17
N ILE A 10 44.04 45.53 1.84
CA ILE A 10 44.42 45.81 3.22
C ILE A 10 45.84 46.36 3.26
N ASP A 11 46.00 47.56 3.85
CA ASP A 11 47.33 48.19 4.02
C ASP A 11 48.03 47.56 5.22
N TRP A 12 48.97 46.62 4.98
CA TRP A 12 49.71 45.90 5.99
C TRP A 12 50.85 46.72 6.57
N LYS A 13 50.95 46.83 7.88
CA LYS A 13 51.91 47.69 8.54
C LYS A 13 53.35 47.10 8.61
N GLU A 14 53.47 45.88 9.02
CA GLU A 14 54.76 45.19 9.16
C GLU A 14 54.55 43.66 9.21
N TRP A 15 55.54 42.94 8.67
CA TRP A 15 55.64 41.46 8.82
C TRP A 15 56.52 41.16 10.05
N ASN A 16 55.99 40.55 11.06
CA ASN A 16 56.78 39.96 12.15
C ASN A 16 57.16 38.50 11.80
N SER A 17 58.41 38.32 11.39
CA SER A 17 58.96 37.01 11.00
C SER A 17 59.01 35.99 12.15
N ASN A 18 59.06 36.46 13.41
CA ASN A 18 59.14 35.58 14.58
C ASN A 18 57.74 35.06 15.00
N GLU A 19 56.71 35.86 14.82
CA GLU A 19 55.35 35.53 15.18
C GLU A 19 54.48 35.16 13.98
N LYS A 20 55.00 35.26 12.75
CA LYS A 20 54.25 35.09 11.50
C LYS A 20 52.94 35.90 11.44
N THR A 21 52.99 37.16 11.87
CA THR A 21 51.82 38.04 11.99
C THR A 21 51.96 39.29 11.16
N PHE A 22 50.80 39.83 10.71
CA PHE A 22 50.68 41.12 10.05
C PHE A 22 49.79 42.04 10.90
N GLY A 23 50.19 43.27 11.12
CA GLY A 23 49.38 44.31 11.77
C GLY A 23 48.61 45.12 10.74
N LEU A 24 47.33 45.39 10.95
CA LEU A 24 46.54 46.32 10.15
C LEU A 24 47.03 47.77 10.41
N LYS A 25 47.23 48.47 9.29
CA LYS A 25 47.53 49.91 9.37
C LYS A 25 46.21 50.68 9.31
N LYS A 26 45.81 51.35 10.41
CA LYS A 26 44.77 52.32 10.38
C LYS A 26 45.45 53.68 10.39
N THR A 27 45.02 54.57 9.50
CA THR A 27 45.68 55.83 9.27
C THR A 27 45.55 56.91 10.40
N ASP A 28 44.60 56.75 11.34
CA ASP A 28 44.28 57.85 12.27
C ASP A 28 43.87 57.45 13.73
N ASP A 29 44.15 56.24 14.23
CA ASP A 29 43.75 55.88 15.59
C ASP A 29 44.70 54.90 16.28
N GLU A 30 45.33 55.35 17.41
CA GLU A 30 46.39 54.63 18.11
C GLU A 30 45.90 53.37 18.89
N ASN A 31 44.61 52.98 18.86
CA ASN A 31 44.01 51.97 19.73
C ASN A 31 43.45 50.78 19.04
N PHE A 32 43.75 50.51 17.77
CA PHE A 32 43.27 49.26 17.10
C PHE A 32 44.37 48.20 17.18
N GLY A 33 44.43 47.48 18.28
CA GLY A 33 45.41 46.46 18.57
C GLY A 33 44.98 45.05 18.19
N THR A 34 44.20 44.84 17.17
CA THR A 34 43.86 43.46 16.72
C THR A 34 44.92 42.98 15.74
N THR A 35 45.83 42.18 16.21
CA THR A 35 46.80 41.44 15.41
C THR A 35 46.09 40.24 14.81
N PHE A 36 45.91 40.23 13.51
CA PHE A 36 45.42 39.04 12.82
C PHE A 36 46.61 38.14 12.51
N HIS A 37 46.54 36.89 12.99
CA HIS A 37 47.52 35.88 12.68
C HIS A 37 47.18 35.26 11.32
N TYR A 38 48.17 35.19 10.44
CA TYR A 38 48.01 34.46 9.18
C TYR A 38 48.10 32.96 9.50
N SER A 39 47.09 32.23 9.18
CA SER A 39 47.08 30.79 9.48
C SER A 39 48.04 30.04 8.55
N ASP A 40 49.02 29.39 9.19
CA ASP A 40 49.80 28.37 8.53
C ASP A 40 48.96 27.08 8.53
N HIS A 41 48.18 26.88 7.50
CA HIS A 41 47.31 25.68 7.35
C HIS A 41 48.12 24.43 6.99
N THR A 42 49.37 24.35 7.48
CA THR A 42 50.30 23.26 7.14
C THR A 42 49.81 21.86 7.49
N TYR A 43 48.69 21.74 8.21
CA TYR A 43 48.07 20.45 8.59
C TYR A 43 46.91 20.01 7.71
N LEU A 44 46.44 20.84 6.80
CA LEU A 44 45.42 20.45 5.80
C LEU A 44 46.08 20.25 4.45
N THR A 45 45.59 19.30 3.68
CA THR A 45 46.06 19.09 2.29
C THR A 45 45.53 20.19 1.41
N GLY A 46 46.36 20.81 0.60
CA GLY A 46 46.02 21.91 -0.31
C GLY A 46 46.81 23.17 -0.02
N GLU A 47 46.52 24.25 -0.75
CA GLU A 47 47.16 25.54 -0.66
C GLU A 47 46.16 26.65 -0.28
N GLY A 48 44.89 26.32 -0.14
CA GLY A 48 43.82 27.26 0.18
C GLY A 48 43.45 28.19 -0.99
N THR A 49 43.86 27.87 -2.21
CA THR A 49 43.49 28.61 -3.42
C THR A 49 42.26 27.94 -4.11
N GLU A 50 41.67 28.60 -5.09
CA GLU A 50 40.60 28.04 -5.85
C GLU A 50 40.98 26.75 -6.56
N ASP A 51 42.18 26.71 -7.15
CA ASP A 51 42.70 25.55 -7.88
C ASP A 51 43.23 24.43 -6.96
N SER A 52 43.64 24.79 -5.72
CA SER A 52 44.18 23.88 -4.72
C SER A 52 43.61 24.20 -3.32
N PRO A 53 42.29 23.97 -3.12
CA PRO A 53 41.63 24.27 -1.86
C PRO A 53 42.14 23.39 -0.71
N TYR A 54 42.06 23.84 0.50
CA TYR A 54 42.27 23.00 1.66
C TYR A 54 41.21 21.92 1.75
N LEU A 55 41.63 20.65 1.77
CA LEU A 55 40.76 19.49 1.74
C LEU A 55 40.36 19.10 3.17
N ILE A 56 39.08 18.85 3.34
CA ILE A 56 38.45 18.40 4.60
C ILE A 56 37.80 17.06 4.33
N SER A 57 38.35 16.00 4.94
CA SER A 57 37.89 14.62 4.75
C SER A 57 37.41 13.95 6.02
N SER A 58 37.64 14.58 7.16
CA SER A 58 37.37 13.98 8.47
C SER A 58 37.00 15.04 9.52
N ILE A 59 36.44 14.57 10.64
CA ILE A 59 36.18 15.39 11.82
C ILE A 59 37.48 16.12 12.27
N SER A 60 38.62 15.40 12.21
CA SER A 60 39.91 16.00 12.61
C SER A 60 40.30 17.15 11.73
N ASP A 61 40.12 17.07 10.42
CA ASP A 61 40.44 18.15 9.48
C ASP A 61 39.50 19.33 9.74
N PHE A 62 38.22 19.04 9.97
CA PHE A 62 37.22 20.06 10.28
C PHE A 62 37.51 20.78 11.62
N GLN A 63 37.94 20.02 12.65
CA GLN A 63 38.38 20.58 13.93
C GLN A 63 39.67 21.41 13.78
N THR A 64 40.58 20.99 12.89
CA THR A 64 41.78 21.74 12.57
C THR A 64 41.45 23.09 11.96
N MET A 65 40.58 23.12 10.95
CA MET A 65 40.03 24.35 10.38
C MET A 65 39.42 25.24 11.49
N ALA A 66 38.53 24.67 12.30
CA ALA A 66 37.86 25.38 13.40
C ALA A 66 38.86 25.99 14.38
N LYS A 67 39.91 25.27 14.76
CA LYS A 67 40.96 25.73 15.68
C LYS A 67 41.67 26.97 15.17
N TYR A 68 41.98 27.04 13.86
CA TYR A 68 42.62 28.20 13.28
C TYR A 68 41.69 29.41 13.30
N LEU A 69 40.45 29.25 12.88
CA LEU A 69 39.47 30.32 12.85
C LEU A 69 39.09 30.82 14.23
N ASN A 70 39.05 29.97 15.25
CA ASN A 70 38.80 30.36 16.64
C ASN A 70 39.96 31.15 17.29
N ASN A 71 41.13 31.12 16.73
CA ASN A 71 42.29 31.91 17.14
C ASN A 71 42.38 33.28 16.43
N ASN A 72 41.26 33.80 15.90
CA ASN A 72 41.18 35.09 15.20
C ASN A 72 42.01 35.21 13.92
N TYR A 73 42.19 34.12 13.22
CA TYR A 73 42.77 34.16 11.88
C TYR A 73 41.73 34.58 10.85
N LEU A 74 42.10 35.48 9.97
CA LEU A 74 41.25 35.94 8.88
C LEU A 74 41.45 35.07 7.65
N ASP A 75 40.39 34.40 7.21
CA ASP A 75 40.40 33.49 6.07
C ASP A 75 39.84 34.12 4.78
N LYS A 76 39.88 35.43 4.62
CA LYS A 76 39.35 36.11 3.41
C LYS A 76 39.99 35.56 2.12
N GLY A 77 39.16 34.97 1.25
CA GLY A 77 39.61 34.41 -0.01
C GLY A 77 40.30 33.03 0.10
N VAL A 78 40.33 32.42 1.29
CA VAL A 78 40.83 31.05 1.46
C VAL A 78 39.74 30.06 1.06
N HIS A 79 40.11 29.07 0.25
CA HIS A 79 39.21 28.03 -0.22
C HIS A 79 39.33 26.73 0.58
N TYR A 80 38.21 26.23 1.05
CA TYR A 80 38.07 24.92 1.71
C TYR A 80 37.11 24.06 0.91
N LYS A 81 37.39 22.77 0.85
CA LYS A 81 36.53 21.81 0.13
C LYS A 81 36.38 20.52 0.91
N LEU A 82 35.14 20.08 1.10
CA LEU A 82 34.86 18.75 1.63
C LEU A 82 35.13 17.70 0.57
N THR A 83 35.76 16.60 0.94
CA THR A 83 36.00 15.45 0.07
C THR A 83 35.18 14.22 0.47
N GLU A 84 34.73 14.16 1.73
CA GLU A 84 33.94 13.08 2.28
C GLU A 84 32.76 13.62 3.10
N ASP A 85 31.71 12.80 3.29
CA ASP A 85 30.68 13.08 4.28
C ASP A 85 31.26 12.97 5.69
N ILE A 86 30.85 13.84 6.61
CA ILE A 86 31.38 13.91 7.96
C ILE A 86 30.25 13.68 8.97
N ASP A 87 30.31 12.57 9.70
CA ASP A 87 29.42 12.30 10.82
C ASP A 87 30.04 12.81 12.12
N MET A 88 29.42 13.80 12.75
CA MET A 88 29.90 14.43 14.00
C MET A 88 29.55 13.61 15.25
N ASP A 89 28.85 12.46 15.10
CA ASP A 89 28.56 11.52 16.20
C ASP A 89 27.83 12.16 17.40
N ASN A 90 27.05 13.20 17.17
CA ASN A 90 26.39 14.02 18.21
C ASN A 90 27.33 14.56 19.31
N LYS A 91 28.61 14.62 19.04
CA LYS A 91 29.57 15.25 19.95
C LYS A 91 29.38 16.75 19.94
N THR A 92 29.51 17.37 21.14
CA THR A 92 29.44 18.81 21.26
C THR A 92 30.53 19.47 20.43
N PHE A 93 30.13 20.41 19.61
CA PHE A 93 30.98 21.19 18.74
C PHE A 93 30.89 22.68 19.08
N ASN A 94 32.03 23.34 19.16
CA ASN A 94 32.06 24.79 19.36
C ASN A 94 31.90 25.49 18.01
N PRO A 95 31.04 26.51 17.90
CA PRO A 95 30.91 27.29 16.68
C PRO A 95 32.26 27.80 16.18
N ILE A 96 32.52 27.64 14.90
CA ILE A 96 33.76 28.15 14.30
C ILE A 96 33.76 29.69 14.38
N GLY A 97 34.86 30.30 14.85
CA GLY A 97 34.97 31.76 15.07
C GLY A 97 34.30 32.25 16.36
N GLY A 98 33.93 31.32 17.28
CA GLY A 98 33.17 31.66 18.49
C GLY A 98 33.91 31.72 19.82
N GLU A 99 35.14 31.17 19.94
CA GLU A 99 35.80 31.01 21.25
C GLU A 99 36.22 32.33 21.95
N ASN A 100 36.33 33.43 21.23
CA ASN A 100 36.70 34.76 21.80
C ASN A 100 35.69 35.84 21.40
N SER A 101 34.59 35.66 21.75
CA SER A 101 33.25 36.14 21.52
C SER A 101 32.96 37.59 21.13
N TYR A 102 33.67 38.54 21.56
CA TYR A 102 33.39 39.94 21.19
C TYR A 102 34.23 40.41 19.98
N PHE A 103 35.38 39.76 19.76
CA PHE A 103 36.36 40.15 18.76
C PHE A 103 36.76 39.00 17.82
N GLY A 104 36.10 37.83 17.89
CA GLY A 104 36.36 36.72 16.99
C GLY A 104 36.16 37.16 15.55
N ALA A 105 37.12 36.89 14.67
CA ALA A 105 36.97 37.18 13.24
C ALA A 105 35.83 36.33 12.64
N PRO A 106 34.93 36.95 11.90
CA PRO A 106 33.91 36.13 11.17
C PRO A 106 34.61 35.26 10.13
N PHE A 107 34.02 34.10 9.85
CA PHE A 107 34.47 33.30 8.70
C PHE A 107 34.32 34.16 7.44
N ALA A 108 35.38 34.28 6.67
CA ALA A 108 35.48 35.07 5.47
C ALA A 108 35.98 34.28 4.25
N GLY A 109 36.17 32.97 4.43
CA GLY A 109 36.62 32.04 3.38
C GLY A 109 35.51 31.55 2.50
N ILE A 110 35.87 30.63 1.62
CA ILE A 110 34.97 29.93 0.71
C ILE A 110 34.95 28.46 1.12
N LEU A 111 33.83 27.99 1.68
CA LEU A 111 33.59 26.59 1.99
C LEU A 111 32.69 25.96 0.91
N ASP A 112 33.32 25.14 0.09
CA ASP A 112 32.59 24.29 -0.87
C ASP A 112 32.37 22.92 -0.23
N GLY A 113 31.11 22.63 0.11
CA GLY A 113 30.72 21.31 0.57
C GLY A 113 30.88 20.20 -0.49
N ASN A 114 31.08 20.57 -1.78
CA ASN A 114 31.32 19.60 -2.86
C ASN A 114 30.25 18.49 -2.91
N GLY A 115 29.03 18.84 -2.56
CA GLY A 115 27.92 17.90 -2.49
C GLY A 115 27.95 16.94 -1.31
N LYS A 116 28.77 17.17 -0.32
CA LYS A 116 28.93 16.37 0.89
C LYS A 116 28.03 16.86 2.01
N VAL A 117 27.83 16.00 3.00
CA VAL A 117 26.96 16.24 4.14
C VAL A 117 27.76 16.17 5.44
N ILE A 118 27.53 17.15 6.33
CA ILE A 118 27.93 17.06 7.72
C ILE A 118 26.69 16.67 8.51
N SER A 119 26.74 15.56 9.22
CA SER A 119 25.59 15.01 9.95
C SER A 119 25.84 14.97 11.46
N ASN A 120 24.72 14.95 12.21
CA ASN A 120 24.71 14.76 13.66
C ASN A 120 25.58 15.82 14.41
N LEU A 121 25.58 17.05 13.92
CA LEU A 121 26.28 18.17 14.58
C LEU A 121 25.45 18.61 15.77
N SER A 122 26.05 18.59 16.96
CA SER A 122 25.45 19.08 18.22
C SER A 122 26.20 20.31 18.74
N ILE A 123 25.51 21.43 18.81
CA ILE A 123 26.04 22.69 19.27
C ILE A 123 25.37 23.06 20.59
N THR A 124 26.22 23.21 21.63
CA THR A 124 25.78 23.74 22.90
C THR A 124 26.74 24.90 23.26
N PRO A 125 26.25 26.10 23.52
CA PRO A 125 27.10 27.21 23.90
C PRO A 125 27.94 26.85 25.12
N VAL A 126 29.26 27.10 25.04
CA VAL A 126 30.18 26.84 26.18
C VAL A 126 30.06 27.93 27.22
N ASP A 127 30.11 27.51 28.48
CA ASP A 127 29.96 28.37 29.66
C ASP A 127 31.28 29.14 29.97
N ASN A 128 31.69 30.01 29.08
CA ASN A 128 32.75 30.98 29.41
C ASN A 128 32.09 32.32 29.73
N GLU A 129 32.49 32.97 30.84
CA GLU A 129 31.96 34.25 31.34
C GLU A 129 32.03 35.41 30.32
N THR A 130 32.52 35.14 29.12
CA THR A 130 32.65 36.09 28.00
C THR A 130 31.97 35.57 26.78
N THR A 131 30.63 35.54 26.77
CA THR A 131 29.78 35.92 25.66
C THR A 131 29.91 35.17 24.31
N ASN A 132 29.55 33.89 24.22
CA ASN A 132 29.24 33.30 22.90
C ASN A 132 27.72 33.37 22.63
N TRP A 133 27.34 34.43 21.94
CA TRP A 133 25.95 34.75 21.62
C TRP A 133 25.49 34.18 20.28
N HIS A 134 26.41 33.61 19.48
CA HIS A 134 26.16 33.18 18.14
C HIS A 134 26.40 31.67 17.97
N CYS A 135 25.38 30.94 17.67
CA CYS A 135 25.38 29.48 17.57
C CYS A 135 25.09 29.02 16.13
N GLY A 136 25.97 28.22 15.57
CA GLY A 136 25.88 27.62 14.24
C GLY A 136 27.15 26.83 13.94
N LEU A 137 27.24 26.24 12.75
CA LEU A 137 28.53 25.73 12.28
C LEU A 137 29.58 26.82 12.37
N PHE A 138 29.24 28.03 11.97
CA PHE A 138 29.97 29.24 12.19
C PHE A 138 29.27 30.12 13.23
N ALA A 139 30.02 30.70 14.19
CA ALA A 139 29.46 31.74 15.05
C ALA A 139 29.06 32.95 14.22
N LYS A 140 29.97 33.41 13.36
CA LYS A 140 29.75 34.54 12.46
C LYS A 140 30.25 34.22 11.05
N ILE A 141 29.59 34.78 10.05
CA ILE A 141 30.06 34.81 8.65
C ILE A 141 30.11 36.26 8.16
N GLY A 142 31.11 36.61 7.34
CA GLY A 142 31.26 37.98 6.84
C GLY A 142 32.32 38.10 5.74
N PHE A 143 32.74 39.34 5.44
CA PHE A 143 33.84 39.64 4.50
C PHE A 143 33.74 38.92 3.12
N GLY A 144 32.55 38.65 2.62
CA GLY A 144 32.39 37.90 1.38
C GLY A 144 32.60 36.40 1.51
N ALA A 145 32.33 35.85 2.69
CA ALA A 145 32.23 34.40 2.90
C ALA A 145 31.32 33.74 1.88
N GLN A 146 31.69 32.58 1.39
CA GLN A 146 30.84 31.75 0.54
C GLN A 146 30.70 30.34 1.15
N ILE A 147 29.48 29.93 1.35
CA ILE A 147 29.16 28.55 1.79
C ILE A 147 28.25 27.97 0.74
N LYS A 148 28.72 26.92 0.08
CA LYS A 148 27.99 26.35 -1.08
C LYS A 148 28.04 24.83 -1.12
N ASN A 149 27.04 24.25 -1.78
CA ASN A 149 26.96 22.83 -2.06
C ASN A 149 27.13 21.96 -0.79
N LEU A 150 26.56 22.38 0.33
CA LEU A 150 26.71 21.75 1.64
C LEU A 150 25.37 21.30 2.23
N GLY A 151 25.32 20.05 2.69
CA GLY A 151 24.23 19.55 3.53
C GLY A 151 24.62 19.55 5.01
N LEU A 152 23.73 20.05 5.88
CA LEU A 152 23.80 19.84 7.33
C LEU A 152 22.60 18.99 7.73
N GLN A 153 22.84 17.75 8.11
CA GLN A 153 21.77 16.76 8.36
C GLN A 153 21.67 16.39 9.84
N ASN A 154 20.44 16.40 10.37
CA ASN A 154 20.18 16.02 11.75
C ASN A 154 21.04 16.81 12.75
N CYS A 155 21.16 18.12 12.54
CA CYS A 155 21.97 19.01 13.33
C CYS A 155 21.13 19.68 14.42
N ASN A 156 21.71 19.84 15.63
CA ASN A 156 20.96 20.35 16.77
C ASN A 156 21.71 21.45 17.48
N ILE A 157 21.00 22.54 17.81
CA ILE A 157 21.48 23.61 18.67
C ILE A 157 20.63 23.62 19.94
N VAL A 158 21.26 23.52 21.11
CA VAL A 158 20.59 23.64 22.41
C VAL A 158 21.29 24.72 23.21
N ALA A 159 20.62 25.87 23.41
CA ALA A 159 21.11 27.00 24.16
C ALA A 159 20.23 27.22 25.41
N ASP A 160 20.77 26.94 26.58
CA ASP A 160 20.05 27.01 27.86
C ASP A 160 20.34 28.26 28.68
N LYS A 161 21.17 29.17 28.18
CA LYS A 161 21.62 30.37 28.89
C LYS A 161 20.80 31.61 28.62
N SER A 162 20.91 32.51 29.65
CA SER A 162 20.17 33.75 29.74
C SER A 162 21.00 34.95 29.33
N ASP A 163 21.38 35.05 28.09
CA ASP A 163 22.08 36.26 27.70
C ASP A 163 21.42 36.98 26.51
N GLU A 164 21.57 38.29 26.57
CA GLU A 164 20.76 39.31 25.93
C GLU A 164 20.79 39.37 24.41
N ASN A 165 21.56 38.56 23.69
CA ASN A 165 21.69 38.62 22.24
C ASN A 165 22.02 37.29 21.58
N LEU A 166 21.54 36.19 22.15
CA LEU A 166 21.73 34.89 21.56
C LEU A 166 21.14 34.84 20.14
N SER A 167 21.90 34.32 19.18
CA SER A 167 21.41 34.05 17.84
C SER A 167 21.85 32.67 17.37
N ALA A 168 20.93 31.92 16.78
CA ALA A 168 21.15 30.56 16.36
C ALA A 168 20.69 30.34 14.91
N GLY A 169 21.58 29.74 14.12
CA GLY A 169 21.25 29.24 12.78
C GLY A 169 22.20 28.10 12.48
N LEU A 170 21.70 27.04 11.84
CA LEU A 170 22.53 25.83 11.67
C LEU A 170 23.80 26.09 10.86
N ILE A 171 23.77 27.00 9.89
CA ILE A 171 25.00 27.44 9.20
C ILE A 171 25.72 28.53 10.00
N ALA A 172 25.02 29.60 10.37
CA ALA A 172 25.66 30.70 11.07
C ALA A 172 24.76 31.33 12.14
N GLY A 173 25.33 31.63 13.30
CA GLY A 173 24.65 32.39 14.32
C GLY A 173 24.39 33.84 13.89
N CYS A 174 25.35 34.47 13.21
CA CYS A 174 25.25 35.88 12.83
C CYS A 174 25.97 36.16 11.51
N THR A 175 25.49 37.19 10.78
CA THR A 175 26.27 37.82 9.70
C THR A 175 26.89 39.12 10.20
N GLU A 176 28.16 39.33 9.91
CA GLU A 176 28.90 40.54 10.27
C GLU A 176 29.81 40.99 9.13
N THR A 177 29.58 42.16 8.58
CA THR A 177 30.44 42.73 7.53
C THR A 177 30.76 44.19 7.91
N PRO A 178 32.03 44.59 8.07
CA PRO A 178 32.41 45.95 8.36
C PRO A 178 31.96 46.94 7.29
N GLU A 179 31.65 48.17 7.67
CA GLU A 179 31.15 49.22 6.75
C GLU A 179 32.09 49.51 5.55
N THR A 180 33.37 49.22 5.71
CA THR A 180 34.38 49.42 4.68
C THR A 180 34.42 48.32 3.63
N GLU A 181 33.72 47.23 3.85
CA GLU A 181 33.70 46.08 2.95
C GLU A 181 32.54 46.15 1.98
N THR A 182 32.80 45.74 0.74
CA THR A 182 31.79 45.67 -0.34
C THR A 182 31.43 44.25 -0.78
N SER A 183 32.14 43.24 -0.25
CA SER A 183 31.83 41.83 -0.49
C SER A 183 31.01 41.27 0.69
N PHE A 184 29.90 40.62 0.36
CA PHE A 184 28.93 40.14 1.34
C PHE A 184 28.86 38.61 1.38
N PRO A 185 28.44 38.03 2.51
CA PRO A 185 28.25 36.57 2.59
C PRO A 185 27.26 36.03 1.57
N ILE A 186 27.57 34.85 1.05
CA ILE A 186 26.70 34.09 0.13
C ILE A 186 26.53 32.68 0.70
N ILE A 187 25.28 32.23 0.78
CA ILE A 187 24.93 30.82 1.04
C ILE A 187 24.14 30.34 -0.17
N ASP A 188 24.66 29.34 -0.88
CA ASP A 188 24.05 28.86 -2.11
C ASP A 188 24.11 27.33 -2.21
N ASN A 189 23.05 26.74 -2.74
CA ASN A 189 22.93 25.30 -2.90
C ASN A 189 23.19 24.53 -1.57
N CYS A 190 22.57 24.94 -0.47
CA CYS A 190 22.75 24.32 0.84
C CYS A 190 21.42 23.82 1.39
N PHE A 191 21.50 22.79 2.22
CA PHE A 191 20.35 22.40 3.04
C PHE A 191 20.72 22.18 4.50
N VAL A 192 19.73 22.37 5.37
CA VAL A 192 19.87 22.06 6.79
C VAL A 192 18.63 21.34 7.32
N THR A 193 18.86 20.30 8.13
CA THR A 193 17.80 19.60 8.87
C THR A 193 18.19 19.44 10.34
N GLY A 194 17.18 19.46 11.23
CA GLY A 194 17.42 19.27 12.65
C GLY A 194 16.58 20.16 13.56
N SER A 195 17.16 20.64 14.66
CA SER A 195 16.44 21.48 15.63
C SER A 195 17.29 22.62 16.23
N ILE A 196 16.60 23.69 16.58
CA ILE A 196 17.16 24.80 17.33
C ILE A 196 16.29 25.03 18.56
N GLN A 197 16.85 24.86 19.74
CA GLN A 197 16.17 25.08 21.02
C GLN A 197 16.89 26.17 21.84
N ILE A 198 16.20 27.27 22.08
CA ILE A 198 16.66 28.36 22.92
C ILE A 198 15.75 28.46 24.14
N GLN A 199 16.32 28.26 25.34
CA GLN A 199 15.52 28.23 26.59
C GLN A 199 15.11 29.62 27.06
N LYS A 200 15.80 30.67 26.60
CA LYS A 200 15.56 32.07 26.99
C LYS A 200 15.43 32.95 25.75
N ASP A 201 15.77 34.23 25.88
CA ASP A 201 15.68 35.19 24.79
C ASP A 201 16.73 34.95 23.70
N GLY A 202 16.37 35.15 22.45
CA GLY A 202 17.27 34.98 21.31
C GLY A 202 16.56 35.07 19.97
N ASN A 203 17.37 35.04 18.92
CA ASN A 203 16.89 34.98 17.53
C ASN A 203 17.30 33.64 16.90
N ALA A 204 16.41 33.04 16.12
CA ALA A 204 16.71 31.78 15.46
C ALA A 204 16.25 31.79 14.00
N GLY A 205 17.15 31.45 13.08
CA GLY A 205 16.80 31.14 11.70
C GLY A 205 17.33 29.78 11.31
N GLY A 206 16.63 29.09 10.43
CA GLY A 206 17.05 27.72 10.02
C GLY A 206 18.50 27.72 9.51
N LEU A 207 18.89 28.70 8.70
CA LEU A 207 20.27 28.90 8.21
C LEU A 207 21.04 29.91 9.02
N ILE A 208 20.48 31.13 9.27
CA ILE A 208 21.18 32.26 9.92
C ILE A 208 20.31 32.84 11.03
N GLY A 209 20.88 32.96 12.24
CA GLY A 209 20.19 33.44 13.42
C GLY A 209 19.89 34.95 13.40
N LYS A 210 20.84 35.83 13.07
CA LYS A 210 20.61 37.26 12.94
C LYS A 210 21.66 37.96 12.06
N SER A 211 21.45 39.24 11.75
CA SER A 211 22.51 40.14 11.30
C SER A 211 22.98 41.02 12.43
N ASP A 212 24.24 41.49 12.39
CA ASP A 212 24.73 42.51 13.31
C ASP A 212 24.02 43.84 13.03
N VAL A 213 23.17 44.26 13.96
CA VAL A 213 22.30 45.44 13.84
C VAL A 213 23.06 46.77 13.95
N ASN A 214 24.32 46.78 14.37
CA ASN A 214 25.10 47.97 14.49
C ASN A 214 25.69 48.45 13.16
N ASN A 215 25.46 47.69 12.08
CA ASN A 215 26.05 47.97 10.79
C ASN A 215 24.98 47.87 9.67
N THR A 216 24.71 49.00 9.02
CA THR A 216 23.76 49.10 7.90
C THR A 216 24.24 48.41 6.60
N ASN A 217 25.47 47.90 6.60
CA ASN A 217 26.09 47.23 5.45
C ASN A 217 26.07 45.71 5.54
N THR A 218 25.30 45.11 6.45
CA THR A 218 25.23 43.65 6.65
C THR A 218 24.35 42.97 5.57
N ARG A 219 24.70 43.04 4.32
CA ARG A 219 24.03 42.37 3.24
C ARG A 219 24.44 40.89 3.23
N CYS A 220 23.50 40.02 2.89
CA CYS A 220 23.74 38.59 2.68
C CYS A 220 22.87 38.10 1.50
N THR A 221 23.35 37.11 0.75
CA THR A 221 22.56 36.45 -0.26
C THR A 221 22.37 34.97 0.11
N ILE A 222 21.15 34.52 0.15
CA ILE A 222 20.78 33.12 0.36
C ILE A 222 20.00 32.65 -0.88
N SER A 223 20.51 31.65 -1.57
CA SER A 223 19.87 31.15 -2.80
C SER A 223 19.88 29.64 -2.86
N ASN A 224 18.85 29.07 -3.51
CA ASN A 224 18.75 27.65 -3.77
C ASN A 224 18.96 26.79 -2.53
N CYS A 225 18.37 27.18 -1.40
CA CYS A 225 18.56 26.50 -0.13
C CYS A 225 17.23 25.96 0.42
N TYR A 226 17.32 24.93 1.24
CA TYR A 226 16.15 24.55 2.04
C TYR A 226 16.49 24.27 3.50
N THR A 227 15.46 24.41 4.34
CA THR A 227 15.52 24.07 5.76
C THR A 227 14.39 23.12 6.11
N ASN A 228 14.69 22.16 6.99
CA ASN A 228 13.70 21.39 7.71
C ASN A 228 14.11 21.37 9.18
N VAL A 229 13.79 22.46 9.87
CA VAL A 229 14.29 22.74 11.21
C VAL A 229 13.14 23.06 12.15
N ASP A 230 13.06 22.32 13.25
CA ASP A 230 12.17 22.64 14.35
C ASP A 230 12.81 23.70 15.25
N ILE A 231 12.23 24.89 15.28
CA ILE A 231 12.72 26.01 16.05
C ILE A 231 11.85 26.24 17.28
N THR A 232 12.43 26.18 18.48
CA THR A 232 11.74 26.46 19.73
C THR A 232 12.50 27.50 20.52
N ILE A 233 11.91 28.67 20.80
CA ILE A 233 12.41 29.69 21.71
C ILE A 233 11.40 29.80 22.82
N ILE A 234 11.80 29.44 24.07
CA ILE A 234 10.90 29.47 25.22
C ILE A 234 10.70 30.90 25.71
N GLY A 235 11.75 31.73 25.60
CA GLY A 235 11.74 33.11 26.05
C GLY A 235 12.02 33.28 27.52
N GLY A 236 12.56 34.46 27.90
CA GLY A 236 12.91 34.86 29.23
C GLY A 236 12.37 36.25 29.60
N ASP A 237 13.07 36.99 30.42
CA ASP A 237 12.66 38.30 30.94
C ASP A 237 13.09 39.43 29.99
N TRP A 238 12.12 40.00 29.20
CA TRP A 238 12.22 41.38 28.69
C TRP A 238 12.86 41.69 27.34
N LYS A 239 13.10 40.72 26.41
CA LYS A 239 13.72 41.05 25.12
C LYS A 239 12.92 40.55 23.89
N GLN A 240 13.20 41.17 22.73
CA GLN A 240 12.64 40.77 21.44
C GLN A 240 13.24 39.42 21.03
N CYS A 241 12.36 38.45 20.69
CA CYS A 241 12.73 37.15 20.12
C CYS A 241 12.14 37.04 18.74
N ASP A 242 12.97 36.76 17.76
CA ASP A 242 12.56 36.53 16.40
C ASP A 242 12.94 35.11 15.94
N ALA A 243 12.03 34.47 15.23
CA ALA A 243 12.33 33.19 14.59
C ALA A 243 11.86 33.16 13.15
N ALA A 244 12.62 32.49 12.28
CA ALA A 244 12.27 32.33 10.90
C ALA A 244 12.74 30.99 10.33
N GLY A 245 11.99 30.44 9.37
CA GLY A 245 12.35 29.19 8.74
C GLY A 245 13.71 29.20 8.04
N ILE A 246 14.10 30.33 7.43
CA ILE A 246 15.39 30.50 6.76
C ILE A 246 16.31 31.40 7.55
N SER A 247 15.94 32.66 7.84
CA SER A 247 16.86 33.65 8.36
C SER A 247 16.16 34.74 9.16
N CYS A 248 16.86 35.27 10.21
CA CYS A 248 16.42 36.46 10.92
C CYS A 248 17.33 37.66 10.63
N THR A 249 17.74 37.82 9.38
CA THR A 249 18.71 38.85 8.94
C THR A 249 18.03 40.04 8.24
N GLN A 250 18.61 41.22 8.43
CA GLN A 250 18.28 42.47 7.70
C GLN A 250 19.10 42.57 6.42
N TYR A 251 18.65 43.36 5.44
CA TYR A 251 19.35 43.65 4.19
C TYR A 251 19.70 42.41 3.35
N THR A 252 18.94 41.33 3.51
CA THR A 252 19.23 40.03 2.91
C THR A 252 18.40 39.79 1.67
N THR A 253 19.01 39.22 0.64
CA THR A 253 18.32 38.67 -0.53
C THR A 253 18.15 37.17 -0.35
N ILE A 254 16.90 36.68 -0.34
CA ILE A 254 16.58 35.27 -0.25
C ILE A 254 15.79 34.85 -1.48
N GLN A 255 16.28 33.87 -2.24
CA GLN A 255 15.64 33.46 -3.48
C GLN A 255 15.70 31.95 -3.73
N ASN A 256 14.66 31.41 -4.35
CA ASN A 256 14.56 29.98 -4.71
C ASN A 256 14.77 29.05 -3.52
N CYS A 257 14.26 29.44 -2.34
CA CYS A 257 14.43 28.69 -1.10
C CYS A 257 13.09 28.15 -0.59
N TYR A 258 13.16 27.09 0.19
CA TYR A 258 11.97 26.66 0.94
C TYR A 258 12.29 26.28 2.39
N ALA A 259 11.30 26.47 3.27
CA ALA A 259 11.38 26.14 4.68
C ALA A 259 10.29 25.14 5.08
N LEU A 260 10.72 24.12 5.80
CA LEU A 260 9.94 23.08 6.47
C LEU A 260 10.20 23.11 7.97
N GLY A 261 9.57 22.22 8.72
CA GLY A 261 9.67 22.11 10.17
C GLY A 261 8.60 22.94 10.88
N ASN A 262 8.84 23.25 12.16
CA ASN A 262 7.90 23.98 12.99
C ASN A 262 8.59 25.15 13.70
N ILE A 263 7.84 26.22 13.98
CA ILE A 263 8.34 27.33 14.82
C ILE A 263 7.42 27.50 16.03
N GLN A 264 8.01 27.50 17.20
CA GLN A 264 7.34 27.83 18.45
C GLN A 264 8.11 28.93 19.20
N LEU A 265 7.47 30.06 19.39
CA LEU A 265 7.99 31.17 20.23
C LEU A 265 7.15 31.31 21.47
N GLY A 266 7.83 31.32 22.63
CA GLY A 266 7.18 31.37 23.92
C GLY A 266 6.47 30.08 24.31
N SER A 267 5.86 30.07 25.46
CA SER A 267 5.01 29.00 25.95
C SER A 267 3.78 29.53 26.64
N ALA A 268 2.68 28.77 26.66
CA ALA A 268 1.45 29.11 27.37
C ALA A 268 1.65 29.26 28.90
N GLN A 269 2.80 28.81 29.44
CA GLN A 269 3.14 28.86 30.86
C GLN A 269 4.08 30.00 31.23
N ASN A 270 4.81 30.58 30.27
CA ASN A 270 5.68 31.73 30.42
C ASN A 270 5.10 32.90 29.64
N ASN A 271 4.34 33.74 30.30
CA ASN A 271 3.79 34.97 29.72
C ASN A 271 4.96 35.95 29.45
N ASN A 272 5.48 35.92 28.21
CA ASN A 272 6.52 36.83 27.79
C ASN A 272 5.96 38.22 27.51
N GLN A 273 6.47 39.24 28.21
CA GLN A 273 6.15 40.65 27.96
C GLN A 273 6.83 41.19 26.69
N ASN A 274 7.44 40.35 25.86
CA ASN A 274 8.33 40.77 24.80
C ASN A 274 7.65 40.69 23.42
N LYS A 275 8.13 41.52 22.50
CA LYS A 275 7.80 41.45 21.08
C LYS A 275 8.43 40.18 20.50
N THR A 276 7.67 39.20 20.15
CA THR A 276 8.15 37.96 19.52
C THR A 276 7.57 37.87 18.10
N SER A 277 8.41 37.63 17.10
CA SER A 277 8.00 37.55 15.72
C SER A 277 8.39 36.19 15.09
N ALA A 278 7.43 35.47 14.57
CA ALA A 278 7.65 34.17 13.93
C ALA A 278 7.30 34.24 12.46
N TYR A 279 8.19 33.78 11.59
CA TYR A 279 8.05 33.90 10.14
C TYR A 279 8.42 32.63 9.40
N GLY A 280 7.74 32.36 8.29
CA GLY A 280 8.05 31.20 7.48
C GLY A 280 9.40 31.26 6.80
N ILE A 281 9.84 32.42 6.33
CA ILE A 281 11.10 32.60 5.60
C ILE A 281 12.06 33.55 6.33
N ASN A 282 11.72 34.83 6.49
CA ASN A 282 12.61 35.81 7.13
C ASN A 282 11.85 36.72 8.10
N SER A 283 12.43 36.95 9.27
CA SER A 283 11.79 37.74 10.35
C SER A 283 11.99 39.25 10.21
N GLN A 284 12.97 39.74 9.46
CA GLN A 284 13.32 41.15 9.39
C GLN A 284 12.81 41.81 8.12
N SER A 285 12.33 43.07 8.27
CA SER A 285 11.74 43.82 7.17
C SER A 285 12.68 44.84 6.51
N ASN A 286 13.81 45.19 7.17
CA ASN A 286 14.69 46.24 6.67
C ASN A 286 15.41 45.83 5.40
N GLU A 287 14.99 46.38 4.24
CA GLU A 287 15.57 46.19 2.92
C GLU A 287 15.80 44.72 2.51
N CYS A 288 14.98 43.78 3.04
CA CYS A 288 15.04 42.39 2.66
C CYS A 288 14.27 42.13 1.38
N GLN A 289 14.85 41.33 0.49
CA GLN A 289 14.21 40.87 -0.73
C GLN A 289 14.00 39.37 -0.69
N VAL A 290 12.76 38.95 -0.66
CA VAL A 290 12.39 37.52 -0.68
C VAL A 290 11.63 37.25 -1.98
N SER A 291 12.12 36.28 -2.76
CA SER A 291 11.53 35.95 -4.05
C SER A 291 11.61 34.46 -4.36
N SER A 292 10.59 33.93 -4.99
CA SER A 292 10.47 32.52 -5.38
C SER A 292 10.74 31.58 -4.20
N CYS A 293 10.22 31.93 -3.03
CA CYS A 293 10.41 31.16 -1.79
C CYS A 293 9.10 30.53 -1.31
N LEU A 294 9.22 29.41 -0.61
CA LEU A 294 8.10 28.64 -0.11
C LEU A 294 8.19 28.42 1.40
N ALA A 295 7.18 28.85 2.12
CA ALA A 295 7.00 28.48 3.53
C ALA A 295 6.05 27.26 3.60
N LEU A 296 6.61 26.07 3.79
CA LEU A 296 5.90 24.81 3.78
C LEU A 296 5.84 24.14 5.16
N MET A 297 5.99 24.93 6.20
CA MET A 297 5.95 24.48 7.59
C MET A 297 4.57 23.92 7.94
N GLU A 298 4.54 23.01 8.91
CA GLU A 298 3.26 22.49 9.42
C GLU A 298 2.63 23.47 10.40
N LYS A 299 3.47 24.13 11.22
CA LYS A 299 3.00 25.00 12.29
C LYS A 299 3.96 26.15 12.57
N ILE A 300 3.42 27.36 12.68
CA ILE A 300 4.09 28.52 13.28
C ILE A 300 3.24 29.00 14.44
N SER A 301 3.80 29.06 15.63
CA SER A 301 3.10 29.51 16.84
C SER A 301 3.92 30.55 17.62
N SER A 302 3.25 31.57 18.13
CA SER A 302 3.82 32.51 19.08
C SER A 302 2.90 32.75 20.27
N TYR A 303 3.50 33.02 21.44
CA TYR A 303 2.80 33.32 22.69
C TYR A 303 3.30 34.66 23.21
N ASN A 304 2.40 35.60 23.46
CA ASN A 304 2.75 36.95 23.94
C ASN A 304 1.59 37.54 24.76
N ASP A 305 1.90 38.29 25.82
CA ASP A 305 0.91 38.98 26.66
C ASP A 305 0.37 40.30 26.05
N PHE A 306 1.04 40.84 25.03
CA PHE A 306 0.61 42.06 24.37
C PHE A 306 -0.18 41.76 23.09
N ASN A 307 -1.47 42.03 23.12
CA ASN A 307 -2.40 41.78 22.00
C ASN A 307 -2.14 42.61 20.72
N GLU A 308 -1.12 43.40 20.61
CA GLU A 308 -1.02 44.41 19.57
C GLU A 308 0.15 44.26 18.58
N TYR A 309 1.18 43.44 18.81
CA TYR A 309 2.42 43.61 18.02
C TYR A 309 3.08 42.36 17.45
N VAL A 310 2.52 41.15 17.60
CA VAL A 310 3.23 39.98 17.12
C VAL A 310 2.26 38.92 16.56
N ILE A 311 2.15 38.93 15.28
CA ILE A 311 1.36 37.92 14.54
C ILE A 311 2.36 37.00 13.85
N PRO A 312 2.22 35.69 13.96
CA PRO A 312 2.98 34.78 13.12
C PRO A 312 2.71 35.10 11.64
N HIS A 313 3.79 35.37 10.91
CA HIS A 313 3.69 35.69 9.50
C HIS A 313 4.11 34.51 8.61
N SER A 314 3.41 34.35 7.53
CA SER A 314 3.63 33.20 6.65
C SER A 314 4.96 33.23 5.89
N ILE A 315 5.48 34.40 5.53
CA ILE A 315 6.71 34.52 4.73
C ILE A 315 7.68 35.53 5.31
N HIS A 316 7.37 36.84 5.26
CA HIS A 316 8.19 37.88 5.83
C HIS A 316 7.40 39.19 6.08
N ASN A 317 8.03 40.16 6.80
CA ASN A 317 7.35 41.34 7.35
C ASN A 317 7.03 42.46 6.32
N ASN A 318 7.42 42.34 5.04
CA ASN A 318 7.22 43.41 4.06
C ASN A 318 6.18 42.95 2.99
N GLU A 319 4.90 43.29 3.22
CA GLU A 319 3.73 42.76 2.46
C GLU A 319 3.56 43.42 1.07
N GLY A 320 4.47 44.26 0.62
CA GLY A 320 4.24 45.14 -0.55
C GLY A 320 4.37 44.47 -1.93
N THR A 321 5.14 43.39 -2.09
CA THR A 321 5.34 42.76 -3.41
C THR A 321 5.45 41.23 -3.25
N ASN A 322 4.43 40.56 -3.78
CA ASN A 322 4.51 39.09 -3.88
C ASN A 322 5.41 38.70 -5.07
N ASN A 323 6.69 38.53 -4.82
CA ASN A 323 7.69 38.11 -5.78
C ASN A 323 7.70 36.58 -5.93
N ASN A 324 6.57 35.96 -6.28
CA ASN A 324 6.41 34.52 -6.42
C ASN A 324 6.68 33.74 -5.12
N ASN A 325 6.32 34.32 -3.97
CA ASN A 325 6.41 33.67 -2.69
C ASN A 325 5.08 32.99 -2.32
N TYR A 326 5.13 31.79 -1.77
CA TYR A 326 3.95 31.02 -1.41
C TYR A 326 4.10 30.37 -0.03
N MET A 327 2.98 30.05 0.58
CA MET A 327 2.92 29.27 1.83
C MET A 327 2.01 28.05 1.68
N SER A 328 2.21 27.05 2.53
CA SER A 328 1.31 25.89 2.58
C SER A 328 -0.09 26.29 3.07
N SER A 329 -1.13 25.87 2.38
CA SER A 329 -2.52 25.99 2.85
C SER A 329 -2.80 25.15 4.12
N ASP A 330 -1.98 24.16 4.36
CA ASP A 330 -2.08 23.25 5.50
C ASP A 330 -1.34 23.78 6.74
N MET A 331 -0.62 24.93 6.60
CA MET A 331 0.12 25.55 7.69
C MET A 331 -0.82 26.07 8.77
N SER A 332 -0.59 25.65 10.00
CA SER A 332 -1.28 26.16 11.19
C SER A 332 -0.56 27.39 11.74
N LEU A 333 -1.17 28.56 11.65
CA LEU A 333 -0.67 29.79 12.29
C LEU A 333 -1.43 29.99 13.60
N LEU A 334 -0.71 30.03 14.74
CA LEU A 334 -1.30 30.14 16.07
C LEU A 334 -0.73 31.33 16.82
N PHE A 335 -1.60 32.19 17.32
CA PHE A 335 -1.24 33.26 18.27
C PHE A 335 -1.94 32.99 19.61
N ASN A 336 -1.16 32.87 20.69
CA ASN A 336 -1.65 32.50 22.02
C ASN A 336 -2.55 31.23 21.99
N GLY A 337 -2.18 30.26 21.13
CA GLY A 337 -2.92 29.03 20.94
C GLY A 337 -4.17 29.14 20.05
N ASN A 338 -4.55 30.34 19.61
CA ASN A 338 -5.69 30.55 18.75
C ASN A 338 -5.29 30.63 17.28
N PRO A 339 -6.03 29.96 16.37
CA PRO A 339 -5.78 30.04 14.94
C PRO A 339 -5.95 31.49 14.42
N ILE A 340 -5.03 31.90 13.57
CA ILE A 340 -5.12 33.17 12.83
C ILE A 340 -5.13 32.90 11.33
N SER A 341 -5.78 33.79 10.56
CA SER A 341 -5.87 33.68 9.11
C SER A 341 -4.65 34.33 8.45
N PRO A 342 -3.98 33.63 7.55
CA PRO A 342 -2.88 34.22 6.79
C PRO A 342 -3.36 35.13 5.64
N ASN A 343 -2.56 36.12 5.29
CA ASN A 343 -2.88 37.10 4.24
C ASN A 343 -2.15 36.85 2.91
N PHE A 344 -1.88 35.60 2.52
CA PHE A 344 -1.02 35.30 1.39
C PHE A 344 -1.60 34.29 0.37
N ASN A 345 -0.99 34.21 -0.82
CA ASN A 345 -1.25 33.15 -1.81
C ASN A 345 -0.84 31.78 -1.25
N TYR A 346 -1.77 30.83 -1.34
CA TYR A 346 -1.55 29.49 -0.81
C TYR A 346 -1.00 28.56 -1.87
N VAL A 347 -0.13 27.65 -1.41
CA VAL A 347 0.12 26.40 -2.12
C VAL A 347 0.03 25.26 -1.11
N SER A 348 -0.55 24.16 -1.51
CA SER A 348 -0.58 22.96 -0.67
C SER A 348 0.61 22.08 -1.01
N LYS A 349 1.32 21.62 0.00
CA LYS A 349 2.30 20.53 -0.13
C LYS A 349 1.74 19.31 -0.86
N LYS A 350 0.45 19.02 -0.60
CA LYS A 350 -0.28 17.89 -1.21
C LYS A 350 -0.62 18.10 -2.69
N ASP A 351 -0.60 19.34 -3.16
CA ASP A 351 -0.99 19.63 -4.54
C ASP A 351 0.12 19.31 -5.56
N GLY A 352 1.33 18.99 -5.11
CA GLY A 352 2.45 18.63 -5.96
C GLY A 352 2.93 19.74 -6.91
N ASP A 353 2.49 20.97 -6.69
CA ASP A 353 2.87 22.15 -7.47
C ASP A 353 3.05 23.37 -6.56
N PRO A 354 4.09 23.36 -5.73
CA PRO A 354 4.32 24.40 -4.76
C PRO A 354 4.63 25.77 -5.40
N TRP A 355 5.08 25.83 -6.64
CA TRP A 355 5.31 27.06 -7.40
C TRP A 355 4.18 27.44 -8.35
N LYS A 356 2.99 26.80 -8.28
CA LYS A 356 1.80 27.09 -9.09
C LYS A 356 2.06 27.16 -10.61
N GLY A 357 2.85 26.23 -11.11
CA GLY A 357 3.19 26.12 -12.53
C GLY A 357 4.51 26.76 -12.91
N GLU A 358 5.15 27.55 -12.03
CA GLU A 358 6.53 27.97 -12.23
C GLU A 358 7.46 26.80 -11.89
N LYS A 359 8.51 26.64 -12.65
CA LYS A 359 9.52 25.61 -12.37
C LYS A 359 10.53 26.12 -11.36
N PRO A 360 11.05 25.25 -10.46
CA PRO A 360 12.21 25.62 -9.65
C PRO A 360 13.39 25.97 -10.55
N ASN A 361 14.37 26.70 -10.01
CA ASN A 361 15.61 26.99 -10.75
C ASN A 361 16.29 25.69 -11.20
N GLU A 362 16.18 25.37 -12.49
CA GLU A 362 16.67 24.09 -13.05
C GLU A 362 18.21 23.97 -13.02
N ASP A 363 18.96 25.04 -12.80
CA ASP A 363 20.42 24.96 -12.64
C ASP A 363 20.82 24.38 -11.29
N ALA A 364 20.06 24.70 -10.25
CA ALA A 364 20.34 24.28 -8.88
C ALA A 364 19.52 23.04 -8.46
N TRP A 365 18.30 22.92 -8.96
CA TRP A 365 17.35 21.91 -8.51
C TRP A 365 17.10 20.83 -9.59
N GLU A 366 16.91 19.62 -9.16
CA GLU A 366 16.39 18.53 -10.00
C GLU A 366 15.12 17.95 -9.39
N ILE A 367 14.29 17.41 -10.27
CA ILE A 367 13.14 16.60 -9.86
C ILE A 367 13.49 15.16 -10.21
N THR A 368 13.59 14.31 -9.19
CA THR A 368 13.88 12.89 -9.36
C THR A 368 12.74 12.17 -10.08
N ASP A 369 12.98 10.97 -10.58
CA ASP A 369 11.95 10.13 -11.22
C ASP A 369 10.76 9.87 -10.27
N ASP A 370 11.02 9.80 -8.97
CA ASP A 370 10.00 9.68 -7.93
C ASP A 370 9.38 11.04 -7.52
N GLY A 371 9.80 12.15 -8.14
CA GLY A 371 9.27 13.49 -7.95
C GLY A 371 9.80 14.27 -6.77
N TYR A 372 10.84 13.81 -6.13
CA TYR A 372 11.47 14.59 -5.07
C TYR A 372 12.28 15.74 -5.64
N LEU A 373 12.22 16.89 -4.95
CA LEU A 373 12.95 18.07 -5.32
C LEU A 373 14.29 18.10 -4.56
N ASN A 374 15.36 17.86 -5.29
CA ASN A 374 16.70 17.74 -4.74
C ASN A 374 17.64 18.83 -5.26
N LEU A 375 18.63 19.22 -4.45
CA LEU A 375 19.75 20.03 -4.90
C LEU A 375 20.70 19.17 -5.73
N LYS A 376 20.93 19.54 -6.99
CA LYS A 376 21.79 18.78 -7.92
C LYS A 376 23.23 18.65 -7.44
N SER A 377 23.72 19.63 -6.73
CA SER A 377 25.08 19.67 -6.23
C SER A 377 25.36 18.72 -5.08
N ILE A 378 24.32 18.15 -4.43
CA ILE A 378 24.44 17.33 -3.23
C ILE A 378 24.07 15.89 -3.54
N ALA A 379 25.05 15.00 -3.41
CA ALA A 379 24.90 13.58 -3.80
C ALA A 379 24.03 12.75 -2.85
N ASN A 380 23.91 13.16 -1.56
CA ASN A 380 23.08 12.44 -0.59
C ASN A 380 21.60 12.77 -0.83
N THR A 381 20.94 11.88 -1.59
CA THR A 381 19.54 12.04 -1.96
C THR A 381 18.57 11.47 -0.93
N PHE A 382 19.03 10.62 0.02
CA PHE A 382 18.14 9.99 1.00
C PHE A 382 17.40 11.03 1.86
N GLU A 383 18.13 11.97 2.45
CA GLU A 383 17.50 13.03 3.27
C GLU A 383 16.65 13.96 2.41
N GLN A 384 17.15 14.36 1.25
CA GLN A 384 16.42 15.23 0.33
C GLN A 384 15.10 14.62 -0.12
N ASN A 385 15.08 13.30 -0.37
CA ASN A 385 13.86 12.57 -0.74
C ASN A 385 12.83 12.45 0.40
N GLN A 386 13.14 12.88 1.62
CA GLN A 386 12.17 12.97 2.71
C GLN A 386 11.41 14.32 2.73
N GLN A 387 11.83 15.32 1.95
CA GLN A 387 11.36 16.70 2.10
C GLN A 387 10.13 17.01 1.25
N ILE A 388 10.30 17.27 -0.03
CA ILE A 388 9.20 17.67 -0.93
C ILE A 388 9.11 16.70 -2.09
N GLN A 389 7.94 16.13 -2.30
CA GLN A 389 7.61 15.36 -3.48
C GLN A 389 6.65 16.15 -4.38
N LEU A 390 7.12 16.49 -5.57
CA LEU A 390 6.34 17.22 -6.58
C LEU A 390 5.54 16.24 -7.45
N THR A 391 4.43 15.79 -6.91
CA THR A 391 3.61 14.73 -7.52
C THR A 391 3.04 15.07 -8.89
N LYS A 392 3.01 16.36 -9.29
CA LYS A 392 2.59 16.82 -10.62
C LYS A 392 3.56 16.38 -11.73
N TYR A 393 4.84 16.20 -11.40
CA TYR A 393 5.90 15.93 -12.39
C TYR A 393 6.20 14.43 -12.53
N VAL A 394 5.69 13.61 -11.61
CA VAL A 394 5.91 12.18 -11.57
C VAL A 394 4.75 11.46 -12.23
N PRO A 395 5.01 10.54 -13.13
CA PRO A 395 3.97 9.62 -13.55
C PRO A 395 3.68 8.62 -12.44
N PHE A 396 2.42 8.43 -12.15
CA PHE A 396 1.94 7.39 -11.23
C PHE A 396 1.59 6.14 -12.01
N ALA A 397 1.94 4.99 -11.46
CA ALA A 397 1.68 3.72 -12.09
C ALA A 397 0.17 3.44 -12.23
N ILE A 398 -0.18 2.83 -13.35
CA ILE A 398 -1.51 2.30 -13.63
C ILE A 398 -1.39 0.78 -13.69
N THR A 399 -2.04 0.11 -12.76
CA THR A 399 -2.12 -1.35 -12.71
C THR A 399 -3.49 -1.78 -13.20
N VAL A 400 -3.55 -2.72 -14.11
CA VAL A 400 -4.80 -3.30 -14.60
C VAL A 400 -4.90 -4.74 -14.13
N LEU A 401 -6.01 -5.07 -13.49
CA LEU A 401 -6.36 -6.43 -13.06
C LEU A 401 -7.67 -6.82 -13.75
N ALA A 402 -7.56 -7.59 -14.81
CA ALA A 402 -8.71 -8.08 -15.55
C ALA A 402 -8.49 -9.54 -15.94
N GLU A 403 -9.49 -10.36 -15.69
CA GLU A 403 -9.54 -11.76 -16.14
C GLU A 403 -10.69 -11.91 -17.13
N ASN A 404 -10.50 -12.73 -18.14
CA ASN A 404 -11.53 -12.98 -19.19
C ASN A 404 -11.86 -11.77 -20.07
N GLY A 405 -10.97 -10.80 -20.10
CA GLY A 405 -11.03 -9.63 -20.95
C GLY A 405 -9.75 -8.80 -20.80
N THR A 406 -9.62 -7.77 -21.61
CA THR A 406 -8.52 -6.82 -21.52
C THR A 406 -9.06 -5.42 -21.25
N ILE A 407 -8.31 -4.66 -20.48
CA ILE A 407 -8.50 -3.22 -20.30
C ILE A 407 -7.17 -2.58 -20.68
N GLU A 408 -7.15 -1.88 -21.79
CA GLU A 408 -6.00 -1.09 -22.23
C GLU A 408 -6.18 0.35 -21.78
N THR A 409 -5.08 0.99 -21.38
CA THR A 409 -5.08 2.39 -20.98
C THR A 409 -4.26 3.23 -21.94
N THR A 410 -4.64 4.49 -22.11
CA THR A 410 -3.86 5.49 -22.82
C THR A 410 -3.78 6.75 -21.96
N PRO A 411 -2.59 7.06 -21.41
CA PRO A 411 -1.30 6.36 -21.46
C PRO A 411 -1.30 4.94 -20.86
N ALA A 412 -0.35 4.08 -21.28
CA ALA A 412 -0.48 2.63 -21.10
C ALA A 412 -0.16 2.10 -19.68
N LYS A 413 0.85 2.62 -19.02
CA LYS A 413 1.32 2.07 -17.73
C LYS A 413 1.43 3.08 -16.62
N GLU A 414 1.48 4.34 -16.96
CA GLU A 414 1.67 5.45 -16.05
C GLU A 414 1.12 6.73 -16.64
N ALA A 415 0.67 7.65 -15.81
CA ALA A 415 0.21 8.97 -16.19
C ALA A 415 0.54 9.98 -15.08
N LYS A 416 0.70 11.26 -15.46
CA LYS A 416 0.94 12.32 -14.48
C LYS A 416 -0.37 12.72 -13.79
N ALA A 417 -0.27 13.21 -12.57
CA ALA A 417 -1.44 13.75 -11.86
C ALA A 417 -2.13 14.83 -12.69
N GLY A 418 -3.45 14.73 -12.84
CA GLY A 418 -4.26 15.63 -13.67
C GLY A 418 -4.35 15.27 -15.14
N GLU A 419 -3.60 14.28 -15.62
CA GLU A 419 -3.67 13.79 -17.01
C GLU A 419 -4.91 12.93 -17.22
N GLU A 420 -5.56 13.04 -18.35
CA GLU A 420 -6.70 12.20 -18.72
C GLU A 420 -6.21 10.82 -19.18
N VAL A 421 -6.74 9.78 -18.56
CA VAL A 421 -6.50 8.38 -18.91
C VAL A 421 -7.75 7.80 -19.56
N SER A 422 -7.63 7.30 -20.77
CA SER A 422 -8.72 6.65 -21.51
C SER A 422 -8.62 5.12 -21.37
N LEU A 423 -9.76 4.45 -21.27
CA LEU A 423 -9.89 3.00 -21.11
C LEU A 423 -10.49 2.39 -22.38
N THR A 424 -9.84 1.36 -22.93
CA THR A 424 -10.39 0.50 -23.98
C THR A 424 -10.65 -0.87 -23.37
N ILE A 425 -11.91 -1.26 -23.30
CA ILE A 425 -12.34 -2.50 -22.65
C ILE A 425 -12.74 -3.49 -23.74
N ALA A 426 -12.09 -4.65 -23.78
CA ALA A 426 -12.37 -5.70 -24.73
C ALA A 426 -12.58 -7.05 -24.01
N PRO A 427 -13.85 -7.50 -23.85
CA PRO A 427 -14.13 -8.82 -23.33
C PRO A 427 -13.57 -9.91 -24.24
N ASN A 428 -13.12 -11.01 -23.66
CA ASN A 428 -12.77 -12.20 -24.43
C ASN A 428 -14.03 -12.81 -25.08
N PRO A 429 -13.90 -13.58 -26.16
CA PRO A 429 -15.02 -14.29 -26.76
C PRO A 429 -15.78 -15.09 -25.69
N GLY A 430 -17.11 -14.96 -25.67
CA GLY A 430 -17.98 -15.61 -24.67
C GLY A 430 -18.17 -14.84 -23.37
N TYR A 431 -17.54 -13.69 -23.21
CA TYR A 431 -17.66 -12.85 -22.03
C TYR A 431 -18.22 -11.47 -22.35
N GLN A 432 -18.76 -10.83 -21.34
CA GLN A 432 -19.08 -9.39 -21.36
C GLN A 432 -18.67 -8.75 -20.04
N ILE A 433 -18.43 -7.46 -20.06
CA ILE A 433 -18.25 -6.71 -18.81
C ILE A 433 -19.55 -6.74 -17.99
N LYS A 434 -19.45 -7.00 -16.72
CA LYS A 434 -20.56 -6.89 -15.80
C LYS A 434 -20.80 -5.41 -15.47
N GLU A 435 -22.02 -4.95 -15.66
CA GLU A 435 -22.40 -3.56 -15.43
C GLU A 435 -22.00 -3.09 -14.01
N SER A 436 -21.51 -1.87 -13.93
CA SER A 436 -21.12 -1.20 -12.68
C SER A 436 -19.94 -1.84 -11.92
N THR A 437 -19.18 -2.76 -12.55
CA THR A 437 -18.00 -3.38 -11.91
C THR A 437 -16.68 -2.73 -12.29
N LEU A 438 -16.65 -1.91 -13.35
CA LEU A 438 -15.47 -1.12 -13.68
C LEU A 438 -15.17 -0.15 -12.54
N LYS A 439 -14.00 -0.31 -11.94
CA LYS A 439 -13.55 0.53 -10.84
C LYS A 439 -12.12 0.97 -11.06
N VAL A 440 -11.84 2.21 -10.71
CA VAL A 440 -10.49 2.76 -10.59
C VAL A 440 -10.34 3.20 -9.15
N TYR A 441 -9.32 2.72 -8.46
CA TYR A 441 -9.09 3.04 -7.06
C TYR A 441 -7.60 3.16 -6.75
N LYS A 442 -7.28 3.77 -5.61
CA LYS A 442 -5.89 3.90 -5.15
C LYS A 442 -5.28 2.52 -4.92
N THR A 443 -4.13 2.25 -5.50
CA THR A 443 -3.41 0.99 -5.31
C THR A 443 -3.17 0.71 -3.83
N GLY A 444 -3.65 -0.46 -3.37
CA GLY A 444 -3.59 -0.86 -1.96
C GLY A 444 -4.71 -0.29 -1.06
N ASP A 445 -5.64 0.50 -1.61
CA ASP A 445 -6.79 1.06 -0.87
C ASP A 445 -8.03 1.14 -1.78
N GLU A 446 -8.84 0.09 -1.76
CA GLU A 446 -10.06 -0.01 -2.60
C GLU A 446 -11.19 0.95 -2.17
N THR A 447 -11.08 1.58 -1.02
CA THR A 447 -12.08 2.53 -0.51
C THR A 447 -11.93 3.91 -1.15
N THR A 448 -10.71 4.26 -1.59
CA THR A 448 -10.43 5.51 -2.29
C THR A 448 -10.67 5.34 -3.79
N VAL A 449 -11.89 5.58 -4.22
CA VAL A 449 -12.34 5.38 -5.62
C VAL A 449 -12.14 6.64 -6.45
N VAL A 450 -11.66 6.46 -7.69
CA VAL A 450 -11.56 7.51 -8.71
C VAL A 450 -12.75 7.43 -9.65
N SER A 451 -13.43 8.56 -9.87
CA SER A 451 -14.60 8.61 -10.77
C SER A 451 -14.21 8.36 -12.22
N VAL A 452 -14.93 7.45 -12.87
CA VAL A 452 -14.80 7.15 -14.30
C VAL A 452 -16.05 7.65 -15.02
N THR A 453 -15.86 8.42 -16.08
CA THR A 453 -16.94 8.92 -16.95
C THR A 453 -16.55 8.66 -18.40
N ASP A 454 -17.46 8.08 -19.18
CA ASP A 454 -17.22 7.76 -20.61
C ASP A 454 -15.92 6.97 -20.87
N ASN A 455 -15.65 6.00 -20.00
CA ASN A 455 -14.40 5.22 -20.03
C ASN A 455 -13.13 6.07 -19.89
N LYS A 456 -13.19 7.16 -19.15
CA LYS A 456 -12.06 8.05 -18.88
C LYS A 456 -12.03 8.43 -17.40
N PHE A 457 -10.82 8.69 -16.91
CA PHE A 457 -10.64 9.29 -15.59
C PHE A 457 -9.46 10.25 -15.60
N THR A 458 -9.42 11.17 -14.65
CA THR A 458 -8.28 12.04 -14.42
C THR A 458 -7.34 11.36 -13.44
N MET A 459 -6.05 11.22 -13.81
CA MET A 459 -5.05 10.57 -12.96
C MET A 459 -4.91 11.32 -11.63
N PRO A 460 -5.12 10.65 -10.49
CA PRO A 460 -4.92 11.26 -9.19
C PRO A 460 -3.42 11.35 -8.84
N LYS A 461 -3.10 11.88 -7.65
CA LYS A 461 -1.73 12.04 -7.14
C LYS A 461 -1.19 10.78 -6.45
N TYR A 462 -1.61 9.62 -6.91
CA TYR A 462 -1.21 8.32 -6.37
C TYR A 462 -1.40 7.23 -7.44
N PRO A 463 -0.68 6.11 -7.33
CA PRO A 463 -0.87 4.97 -8.22
C PRO A 463 -2.29 4.44 -8.15
N VAL A 464 -2.82 3.99 -9.28
CA VAL A 464 -4.17 3.45 -9.35
C VAL A 464 -4.19 2.01 -9.82
N THR A 465 -5.19 1.28 -9.34
CA THR A 465 -5.54 -0.05 -9.82
C THR A 465 -6.90 0.01 -10.51
N ILE A 466 -6.99 -0.59 -11.68
CA ILE A 466 -8.20 -0.68 -12.49
C ILE A 466 -8.66 -2.11 -12.48
N THR A 467 -9.93 -2.33 -12.15
CA THR A 467 -10.55 -3.65 -12.15
C THR A 467 -11.89 -3.61 -12.87
N ALA A 468 -12.23 -4.71 -13.50
CA ALA A 468 -13.58 -4.98 -13.99
C ALA A 468 -13.87 -6.48 -13.90
N GLU A 469 -15.11 -6.81 -13.64
CA GLU A 469 -15.57 -8.19 -13.65
C GLU A 469 -16.15 -8.52 -15.05
N PHE A 470 -15.64 -9.58 -15.64
CA PHE A 470 -16.17 -10.11 -16.90
C PHE A 470 -16.94 -11.40 -16.62
N VAL A 471 -18.19 -11.42 -17.01
CA VAL A 471 -19.08 -12.56 -16.80
C VAL A 471 -19.27 -13.32 -18.09
N ILE A 472 -19.36 -14.65 -17.96
CA ILE A 472 -19.59 -15.53 -19.09
C ILE A 472 -21.01 -15.33 -19.61
N LEU A 473 -21.14 -15.17 -20.92
CA LEU A 473 -22.42 -15.01 -21.61
C LEU A 473 -23.14 -16.35 -21.76
N PRO A 474 -24.47 -16.34 -21.91
CA PRO A 474 -25.20 -17.48 -22.46
C PRO A 474 -24.85 -17.69 -23.95
N LEU A 475 -25.00 -18.93 -24.43
CA LEU A 475 -24.97 -19.21 -25.84
C LEU A 475 -26.31 -18.73 -26.47
N ASN A 476 -26.23 -17.70 -27.26
CA ASN A 476 -27.40 -17.16 -27.96
C ASN A 476 -27.48 -17.70 -29.42
N LEU A 477 -28.40 -18.61 -29.66
CA LEU A 477 -28.58 -19.26 -30.96
C LEU A 477 -28.93 -18.27 -32.10
N THR A 478 -29.53 -17.12 -31.77
CA THR A 478 -29.89 -16.09 -32.76
C THR A 478 -28.65 -15.38 -33.33
N ASN A 479 -27.60 -15.31 -32.56
CA ASN A 479 -26.38 -14.57 -32.89
C ASN A 479 -25.27 -15.46 -33.47
N VAL A 480 -25.55 -16.75 -33.67
CA VAL A 480 -24.59 -17.73 -34.18
C VAL A 480 -24.97 -18.13 -35.61
N SER A 481 -24.01 -18.37 -36.47
CA SER A 481 -24.22 -18.88 -37.80
C SER A 481 -23.52 -20.23 -38.01
N GLY A 482 -24.24 -21.23 -38.56
CA GLY A 482 -23.73 -22.58 -38.76
C GLY A 482 -23.96 -23.53 -37.58
N ASP A 483 -23.67 -24.81 -37.80
CA ASP A 483 -23.86 -25.86 -36.80
C ASP A 483 -22.89 -25.69 -35.62
N ILE A 484 -23.34 -26.09 -34.45
CA ILE A 484 -22.67 -25.87 -33.17
C ILE A 484 -22.35 -27.22 -32.53
N THR A 485 -21.13 -27.40 -32.08
CA THR A 485 -20.79 -28.50 -31.16
C THR A 485 -20.66 -27.97 -29.77
N VAL A 486 -21.39 -28.53 -28.82
CA VAL A 486 -21.32 -28.21 -27.39
C VAL A 486 -20.52 -29.28 -26.67
N SER A 487 -19.56 -28.83 -25.86
CA SER A 487 -18.68 -29.69 -25.08
C SER A 487 -18.56 -29.19 -23.64
N TYR A 488 -18.03 -30.01 -22.74
CA TYR A 488 -17.77 -29.68 -21.36
C TYR A 488 -16.38 -30.11 -20.95
N ASN A 489 -15.58 -29.11 -20.48
CA ASN A 489 -14.27 -29.34 -19.87
C ASN A 489 -14.11 -28.33 -18.71
N GLU A 490 -14.50 -28.76 -17.50
CA GLU A 490 -14.61 -27.90 -16.30
C GLU A 490 -15.58 -26.72 -16.45
N SER A 491 -15.84 -26.30 -17.67
CA SER A 491 -16.78 -25.27 -18.09
C SER A 491 -17.50 -25.73 -19.36
N TRP A 492 -18.59 -25.03 -19.71
CA TRP A 492 -19.30 -25.23 -20.97
C TRP A 492 -18.64 -24.49 -22.11
N PHE A 493 -18.47 -25.13 -23.23
CA PHE A 493 -17.95 -24.56 -24.48
C PHE A 493 -18.87 -24.87 -25.65
N TYR A 494 -18.94 -23.93 -26.58
CA TYR A 494 -19.48 -24.20 -27.88
C TYR A 494 -18.43 -23.88 -28.96
N GLN A 495 -18.49 -24.59 -30.05
CA GLN A 495 -17.57 -24.44 -31.17
C GLN A 495 -18.34 -24.46 -32.47
N LEU A 496 -18.04 -23.56 -33.40
CA LEU A 496 -18.45 -23.60 -34.78
C LEU A 496 -17.52 -24.51 -35.56
N ALA A 497 -17.94 -24.97 -36.73
CA ALA A 497 -17.21 -25.99 -37.52
C ALA A 497 -15.73 -25.64 -37.79
N GLU A 498 -15.38 -24.36 -37.86
CA GLU A 498 -14.02 -23.87 -38.14
C GLU A 498 -13.52 -22.86 -37.07
N GLY A 499 -13.98 -22.97 -35.84
CA GLY A 499 -13.66 -22.00 -34.77
C GLY A 499 -12.87 -22.59 -33.60
N THR A 500 -12.34 -21.73 -32.75
CA THR A 500 -11.89 -22.12 -31.42
C THR A 500 -13.09 -22.29 -30.47
N PRO A 501 -13.01 -23.18 -29.47
CA PRO A 501 -14.06 -23.29 -28.47
C PRO A 501 -14.24 -21.97 -27.70
N ILE A 502 -15.50 -21.52 -27.58
CA ILE A 502 -15.91 -20.31 -26.91
C ILE A 502 -16.65 -20.74 -25.63
N PRO A 503 -16.24 -20.24 -24.45
CA PRO A 503 -16.91 -20.55 -23.20
C PRO A 503 -18.29 -19.87 -23.13
N PHE A 504 -19.24 -20.53 -22.45
CA PHE A 504 -20.55 -19.96 -22.12
C PHE A 504 -20.99 -20.46 -20.73
N ASN A 505 -21.96 -19.79 -20.13
CA ASN A 505 -22.35 -20.03 -18.74
C ASN A 505 -23.26 -21.27 -18.52
N GLY A 506 -23.41 -22.14 -19.54
CA GLY A 506 -24.31 -23.29 -19.47
C GLY A 506 -25.77 -22.94 -19.75
N THR A 507 -26.06 -21.72 -20.16
CA THR A 507 -27.40 -21.28 -20.60
C THR A 507 -27.44 -21.11 -22.11
N ILE A 508 -28.47 -21.62 -22.74
CA ILE A 508 -28.75 -21.45 -24.17
C ILE A 508 -29.99 -20.56 -24.29
N THR A 509 -29.90 -19.54 -25.14
CA THR A 509 -31.00 -18.59 -25.41
C THR A 509 -31.28 -18.47 -26.91
N GLY A 510 -32.38 -17.79 -27.23
CA GLY A 510 -32.72 -17.43 -28.59
C GLY A 510 -33.13 -18.65 -29.47
N GLU A 511 -33.28 -18.41 -30.76
CA GLU A 511 -33.64 -19.46 -31.74
C GLU A 511 -32.71 -19.37 -32.96
N GLY A 512 -32.46 -20.54 -33.57
CA GLY A 512 -31.67 -20.65 -34.79
C GLY A 512 -32.00 -21.93 -35.55
N GLN A 513 -31.67 -21.96 -36.84
CA GLN A 513 -31.85 -23.13 -37.70
C GLN A 513 -30.64 -24.08 -37.72
N HIS A 514 -29.86 -24.04 -36.65
CA HIS A 514 -28.62 -24.80 -36.50
C HIS A 514 -28.87 -26.20 -35.98
N ILE A 515 -27.96 -27.12 -36.32
CA ILE A 515 -27.84 -28.37 -35.60
C ILE A 515 -26.99 -28.10 -34.35
N VAL A 516 -27.57 -28.35 -33.18
CA VAL A 516 -26.85 -28.27 -31.91
C VAL A 516 -26.43 -29.68 -31.50
N SER A 517 -25.14 -29.96 -31.57
CA SER A 517 -24.57 -31.28 -31.29
C SER A 517 -23.88 -31.28 -29.91
N PHE A 518 -24.30 -32.18 -29.04
CA PHE A 518 -23.68 -32.41 -27.74
C PHE A 518 -22.75 -33.61 -27.84
N ASP A 519 -21.48 -33.39 -27.55
CA ASP A 519 -20.46 -34.43 -27.60
C ASP A 519 -20.45 -35.29 -26.32
N ALA A 520 -19.64 -36.36 -26.33
CA ALA A 520 -19.58 -37.30 -25.19
C ALA A 520 -19.08 -36.65 -23.88
N SER A 521 -18.36 -35.51 -23.92
CA SER A 521 -17.87 -34.82 -22.72
C SER A 521 -19.01 -34.21 -21.90
N THR A 522 -20.15 -33.95 -22.49
CA THR A 522 -21.35 -33.42 -21.83
C THR A 522 -22.13 -34.45 -21.01
N THR A 523 -21.66 -35.71 -20.97
CA THR A 523 -22.29 -36.79 -20.20
C THR A 523 -22.47 -36.42 -18.71
N GLY A 524 -23.72 -36.54 -18.25
CA GLY A 524 -24.09 -36.25 -16.85
C GLY A 524 -24.19 -34.78 -16.52
N LYS A 525 -24.06 -33.88 -17.49
CA LYS A 525 -24.11 -32.43 -17.27
C LYS A 525 -25.50 -31.87 -17.48
N SER A 526 -25.77 -30.72 -16.82
CA SER A 526 -27.03 -29.99 -16.93
C SER A 526 -26.82 -28.64 -17.60
N LEU A 527 -27.73 -28.30 -18.52
CA LEU A 527 -27.81 -27.02 -19.22
C LEU A 527 -29.14 -26.34 -18.93
N THR A 528 -29.15 -25.04 -18.94
CA THR A 528 -30.37 -24.24 -18.82
C THR A 528 -30.80 -23.72 -20.19
N LEU A 529 -32.04 -23.97 -20.60
CA LEU A 529 -32.69 -23.27 -21.70
C LEU A 529 -33.43 -22.05 -21.12
N ASP A 530 -33.14 -20.86 -21.64
CA ASP A 530 -33.86 -19.65 -21.28
C ASP A 530 -34.58 -19.11 -22.52
N ASN A 531 -35.82 -19.51 -22.65
CA ASN A 531 -36.64 -19.26 -23.82
C ASN A 531 -35.95 -19.64 -25.15
N ALA A 532 -35.13 -20.68 -25.11
CA ALA A 532 -34.40 -21.15 -26.28
C ALA A 532 -35.24 -22.07 -27.15
N LYS A 533 -34.99 -22.02 -28.45
CA LYS A 533 -35.57 -22.96 -29.42
C LYS A 533 -34.47 -23.69 -30.16
N ILE A 534 -34.35 -24.99 -29.88
CA ILE A 534 -33.41 -25.88 -30.56
C ILE A 534 -34.21 -26.63 -31.65
N SER A 535 -34.02 -26.25 -32.90
CA SER A 535 -34.74 -26.84 -34.05
C SER A 535 -34.26 -28.25 -34.37
N GLN A 536 -32.94 -28.50 -34.27
CA GLN A 536 -32.33 -29.82 -34.47
C GLN A 536 -31.27 -30.10 -33.40
N LEU A 537 -31.32 -31.27 -32.81
CA LEU A 537 -30.37 -31.68 -31.75
C LEU A 537 -29.77 -33.04 -32.09
N ASN A 538 -28.44 -33.14 -31.94
CA ASN A 538 -27.71 -34.40 -31.91
C ASN A 538 -27.13 -34.62 -30.50
N ASN A 539 -27.32 -35.81 -29.96
CA ASN A 539 -26.75 -36.18 -28.66
C ASN A 539 -25.81 -37.37 -28.78
N SER A 540 -24.54 -37.15 -28.44
CA SER A 540 -23.54 -38.22 -28.30
C SER A 540 -23.16 -38.48 -26.84
N ALA A 541 -23.72 -37.71 -25.88
CA ALA A 541 -23.57 -37.97 -24.45
C ALA A 541 -24.39 -39.19 -24.02
N SER A 542 -23.89 -39.96 -23.06
CA SER A 542 -24.65 -41.07 -22.47
C SER A 542 -25.93 -40.59 -21.78
N ILE A 543 -25.90 -39.43 -21.16
CA ILE A 543 -27.05 -38.74 -20.58
C ILE A 543 -26.77 -37.24 -20.50
N ILE A 544 -27.73 -36.41 -20.87
CA ILE A 544 -27.67 -34.95 -20.73
C ILE A 544 -29.00 -34.42 -20.17
N PHE A 545 -28.91 -33.37 -19.36
CA PHE A 545 -30.04 -32.76 -18.69
C PHE A 545 -30.28 -31.33 -19.20
N PHE A 546 -31.54 -30.99 -19.38
CA PHE A 546 -31.98 -29.63 -19.69
C PHE A 546 -33.01 -29.15 -18.68
N ASP A 547 -32.72 -27.99 -18.11
CA ASP A 547 -33.58 -27.24 -17.18
C ASP A 547 -34.04 -25.94 -17.83
N GLY A 548 -35.00 -25.23 -17.19
CA GLY A 548 -35.48 -23.93 -17.62
C GLY A 548 -36.70 -23.98 -18.55
N THR A 549 -36.75 -23.09 -19.52
CA THR A 549 -37.89 -22.95 -20.48
C THR A 549 -37.41 -22.90 -21.91
N GLY A 550 -38.06 -23.64 -22.78
CA GLY A 550 -37.68 -23.65 -24.21
C GLY A 550 -38.36 -24.76 -24.98
N THR A 551 -37.93 -24.95 -26.22
CA THR A 551 -38.41 -26.03 -27.08
C THR A 551 -37.29 -26.82 -27.73
N ILE A 552 -37.47 -28.14 -27.87
CA ILE A 552 -36.63 -29.03 -28.65
C ILE A 552 -37.53 -29.67 -29.68
N ASP A 553 -37.40 -29.23 -30.93
CA ASP A 553 -38.35 -29.64 -31.98
C ASP A 553 -38.02 -31.01 -32.62
N ASN A 554 -36.73 -31.30 -32.81
CA ASN A 554 -36.27 -32.54 -33.40
C ASN A 554 -34.97 -33.05 -32.78
N ILE A 555 -34.87 -34.32 -32.51
CA ILE A 555 -33.65 -35.05 -32.14
C ILE A 555 -33.29 -35.97 -33.30
N THR A 556 -32.28 -35.60 -34.08
CA THR A 556 -31.85 -36.33 -35.27
C THR A 556 -31.03 -37.58 -34.91
N THR A 557 -30.15 -37.44 -33.92
CA THR A 557 -29.35 -38.55 -33.40
C THR A 557 -29.38 -38.53 -31.88
N ASN A 558 -29.60 -39.70 -31.26
CA ASN A 558 -29.52 -39.81 -29.80
C ASN A 558 -28.87 -41.15 -29.45
N THR A 559 -27.58 -41.15 -29.18
CA THR A 559 -26.85 -42.38 -28.81
C THR A 559 -26.96 -42.69 -27.33
N GLY A 560 -27.48 -41.79 -26.53
CA GLY A 560 -27.71 -41.92 -25.09
C GLY A 560 -29.11 -41.50 -24.68
N ALA A 561 -29.22 -40.59 -23.76
CA ALA A 561 -30.50 -40.09 -23.28
C ALA A 561 -30.50 -38.55 -23.03
N ILE A 562 -31.64 -37.96 -23.19
CA ILE A 562 -31.95 -36.55 -22.94
C ILE A 562 -33.07 -36.52 -21.91
N ILE A 563 -32.80 -35.87 -20.79
CA ILE A 563 -33.77 -35.63 -19.72
C ILE A 563 -34.06 -34.12 -19.63
N THR A 564 -35.34 -33.78 -19.59
CA THR A 564 -35.75 -32.38 -19.51
C THR A 564 -36.77 -32.17 -18.40
N LYS A 565 -36.86 -30.95 -17.87
CA LYS A 565 -37.94 -30.57 -16.95
C LYS A 565 -39.18 -30.06 -17.65
N THR A 566 -40.28 -29.93 -16.93
CA THR A 566 -41.61 -29.56 -17.47
C THR A 566 -41.67 -28.22 -18.20
N GLY A 567 -40.75 -27.31 -17.95
CA GLY A 567 -40.65 -26.03 -18.67
C GLY A 567 -40.15 -26.17 -20.11
N ILE A 568 -39.61 -27.32 -20.48
CA ILE A 568 -39.09 -27.59 -21.82
C ILE A 568 -40.13 -28.42 -22.57
N THR A 569 -40.48 -27.96 -23.75
CA THR A 569 -41.53 -28.52 -24.61
C THR A 569 -40.95 -28.81 -26.01
N GLY A 570 -41.76 -29.19 -26.94
CA GLY A 570 -41.40 -29.48 -28.34
C GLY A 570 -41.69 -30.89 -28.74
N ASN A 571 -41.67 -31.14 -30.06
CA ASN A 571 -42.08 -32.44 -30.63
C ASN A 571 -41.15 -33.60 -30.26
N ALA A 572 -39.91 -33.29 -29.86
CA ALA A 572 -38.92 -34.31 -29.51
C ALA A 572 -38.89 -34.67 -28.03
N VAL A 573 -39.67 -34.01 -27.19
CA VAL A 573 -39.70 -34.18 -25.73
C VAL A 573 -41.02 -34.84 -25.33
N LYS A 574 -40.91 -35.97 -24.63
CA LYS A 574 -42.07 -36.84 -24.32
C LYS A 574 -42.22 -37.10 -22.83
N LYS A 575 -43.44 -37.23 -22.37
CA LYS A 575 -43.80 -37.63 -21.01
C LYS A 575 -43.92 -39.13 -20.88
N ILE A 576 -43.63 -39.60 -19.67
CA ILE A 576 -43.86 -40.98 -19.29
C ILE A 576 -44.82 -40.97 -18.09
N ASN A 577 -45.97 -41.54 -18.29
CA ASN A 577 -46.96 -41.70 -17.21
C ASN A 577 -46.80 -43.08 -16.60
N LEU A 578 -46.22 -43.16 -15.40
CA LEU A 578 -46.05 -44.41 -14.66
C LEU A 578 -47.23 -44.59 -13.71
N THR A 579 -47.94 -45.64 -13.88
CA THR A 579 -49.04 -46.08 -13.00
C THR A 579 -48.68 -47.40 -12.33
N LEU A 580 -48.68 -47.38 -10.97
CA LEU A 580 -48.46 -48.54 -10.14
C LEU A 580 -49.81 -49.02 -9.57
N ASN A 581 -50.29 -50.21 -10.09
CA ASN A 581 -51.44 -50.86 -9.49
C ASN A 581 -50.98 -51.76 -8.35
N ASN A 582 -51.70 -51.68 -7.23
CA ASN A 582 -51.36 -52.35 -5.98
C ASN A 582 -49.93 -52.04 -5.48
N ASN A 583 -49.65 -50.75 -5.24
CA ASN A 583 -48.34 -50.23 -4.84
C ASN A 583 -47.80 -50.80 -3.52
N GLN A 584 -48.63 -51.42 -2.70
CA GLN A 584 -48.15 -52.15 -1.50
C GLN A 584 -47.42 -53.45 -1.89
N GLY A 585 -47.52 -53.91 -3.08
CA GLY A 585 -46.90 -55.14 -3.56
C GLY A 585 -45.44 -54.99 -4.06
N GLY A 586 -44.94 -53.80 -4.13
CA GLY A 586 -43.62 -53.55 -4.62
C GLY A 586 -43.40 -52.12 -5.02
N THR A 587 -42.20 -51.80 -5.49
CA THR A 587 -41.81 -50.49 -6.00
C THR A 587 -41.34 -50.65 -7.45
N ALA A 588 -41.52 -49.59 -8.23
CA ALA A 588 -40.96 -49.50 -9.55
C ALA A 588 -40.44 -48.09 -9.82
N PHE A 589 -39.33 -48.02 -10.50
CA PHE A 589 -38.69 -46.81 -10.90
C PHE A 589 -38.31 -46.87 -12.39
N LEU A 590 -38.27 -45.73 -13.01
CA LEU A 590 -37.73 -45.57 -14.35
C LEU A 590 -36.33 -45.04 -14.26
N GLN A 591 -35.39 -45.61 -14.97
CA GLN A 591 -33.97 -45.24 -14.92
C GLN A 591 -33.44 -45.01 -16.35
N VAL A 592 -32.58 -44.03 -16.46
CA VAL A 592 -31.80 -43.75 -17.65
C VAL A 592 -30.33 -43.76 -17.27
N GLY A 593 -29.54 -44.74 -17.73
CA GLY A 593 -28.21 -44.97 -17.20
C GLY A 593 -28.26 -45.20 -15.68
N GLU A 594 -27.60 -44.36 -14.90
CA GLU A 594 -27.68 -44.40 -13.43
C GLU A 594 -28.71 -43.41 -12.83
N TYR A 595 -29.32 -42.58 -13.64
CA TYR A 595 -30.26 -41.55 -13.18
C TYR A 595 -31.69 -42.13 -13.05
N MET A 596 -32.26 -41.91 -11.89
CA MET A 596 -33.67 -42.27 -11.63
C MET A 596 -34.59 -41.13 -12.04
N LEU A 597 -35.45 -41.34 -13.01
CA LEU A 597 -36.42 -40.38 -13.50
C LEU A 597 -37.38 -39.95 -12.39
N GLN A 598 -37.59 -38.67 -12.25
CA GLN A 598 -38.57 -38.07 -11.36
C GLN A 598 -39.93 -37.91 -12.08
N PRO A 599 -41.03 -37.75 -11.35
CA PRO A 599 -42.35 -37.63 -11.98
C PRO A 599 -42.53 -36.46 -12.93
N GLU A 600 -41.76 -35.39 -12.73
CA GLU A 600 -41.75 -34.19 -13.56
C GLU A 600 -40.82 -34.26 -14.77
N ASP A 601 -39.98 -35.27 -14.84
CA ASP A 601 -39.01 -35.41 -15.92
C ASP A 601 -39.70 -35.81 -17.23
N GLN A 602 -39.23 -35.23 -18.30
CA GLN A 602 -39.59 -35.60 -19.66
C GLN A 602 -38.34 -36.14 -20.35
N VAL A 603 -38.54 -36.94 -21.36
CA VAL A 603 -37.44 -37.67 -22.00
C VAL A 603 -37.46 -37.40 -23.50
N GLY A 604 -36.29 -37.15 -24.06
CA GLY A 604 -36.13 -36.97 -25.49
C GLY A 604 -36.37 -38.27 -26.27
N THR A 605 -36.98 -38.17 -27.46
CA THR A 605 -37.18 -39.31 -28.35
C THR A 605 -35.87 -40.07 -28.63
N GLY A 606 -35.92 -41.36 -28.76
CA GLY A 606 -34.73 -42.21 -28.96
C GLY A 606 -33.96 -42.57 -27.70
N SER A 607 -34.31 -41.99 -26.55
CA SER A 607 -33.63 -42.33 -25.26
C SER A 607 -33.99 -43.72 -24.81
N ARG A 608 -33.03 -44.47 -24.28
CA ARG A 608 -33.26 -45.79 -23.70
C ARG A 608 -33.69 -45.66 -22.25
N ILE A 609 -34.85 -46.19 -21.90
CA ILE A 609 -35.44 -46.17 -20.56
C ILE A 609 -35.38 -47.59 -19.99
N THR A 610 -34.87 -47.74 -18.80
CA THR A 610 -34.85 -49.01 -18.06
C THR A 610 -35.91 -48.95 -16.95
N ILE A 611 -36.65 -50.00 -16.80
CA ILE A 611 -37.69 -50.17 -15.78
C ILE A 611 -37.15 -51.05 -14.69
N ILE A 612 -36.99 -50.50 -13.50
CA ILE A 612 -36.56 -51.25 -12.33
C ILE A 612 -37.80 -51.52 -11.47
N THR A 613 -38.13 -52.81 -11.34
CA THR A 613 -39.22 -53.29 -10.48
C THR A 613 -38.65 -54.10 -9.34
N THR A 614 -39.10 -53.78 -8.14
CA THR A 614 -38.76 -54.56 -6.95
C THR A 614 -40.04 -54.99 -6.25
N PRO A 615 -40.55 -56.19 -6.65
CA PRO A 615 -41.69 -56.73 -5.95
C PRO A 615 -41.32 -57.12 -4.52
N ASN A 616 -42.22 -56.88 -3.61
CA ASN A 616 -42.09 -57.35 -2.23
C ASN A 616 -42.15 -58.87 -2.14
N SER A 617 -41.70 -59.46 -1.03
CA SER A 617 -41.81 -60.91 -0.81
C SER A 617 -43.24 -61.39 -1.06
N ASN A 618 -43.35 -62.41 -1.85
CA ASN A 618 -44.60 -63.03 -2.25
C ASN A 618 -45.46 -62.17 -3.24
N TYR A 619 -44.92 -61.24 -3.92
CA TYR A 619 -45.52 -60.53 -5.02
C TYR A 619 -44.81 -60.83 -6.35
N ASN A 620 -45.59 -60.92 -7.41
CA ASN A 620 -45.09 -60.84 -8.78
C ASN A 620 -45.59 -59.54 -9.40
N TYR A 621 -45.04 -59.20 -10.52
CA TYR A 621 -45.49 -58.03 -11.28
C TYR A 621 -45.78 -58.42 -12.77
N SER A 622 -46.67 -57.64 -13.35
CA SER A 622 -46.89 -57.57 -14.78
C SER A 622 -46.67 -56.13 -15.26
N LEU A 623 -46.12 -56.03 -16.45
CA LEU A 623 -45.72 -54.74 -17.07
C LEU A 623 -46.45 -54.59 -18.40
N ASN A 624 -47.10 -53.45 -18.61
CA ASN A 624 -47.71 -53.08 -19.86
C ASN A 624 -47.26 -51.69 -20.27
N ILE A 625 -46.72 -51.49 -21.47
CA ILE A 625 -46.24 -50.23 -21.99
C ILE A 625 -46.92 -49.95 -23.31
N LYS A 626 -47.55 -48.80 -23.43
CA LYS A 626 -48.25 -48.33 -24.61
C LYS A 626 -47.98 -46.92 -24.97
N GLY A 627 -47.97 -46.58 -26.24
CA GLY A 627 -48.04 -45.19 -26.70
C GLY A 627 -49.34 -44.55 -26.22
N GLU A 628 -49.31 -43.29 -25.80
CA GLU A 628 -50.48 -42.58 -25.30
C GLU A 628 -51.48 -42.29 -26.40
N THR A 629 -51.02 -42.01 -27.61
CA THR A 629 -51.86 -41.62 -28.74
C THR A 629 -52.22 -42.83 -29.64
N THR A 630 -51.23 -43.66 -29.88
CA THR A 630 -51.41 -44.82 -30.79
C THR A 630 -52.03 -46.05 -30.11
N GLU A 631 -51.99 -46.11 -28.76
CA GLU A 631 -52.35 -47.29 -27.95
C GLU A 631 -51.61 -48.57 -28.31
N GLN A 632 -50.57 -48.47 -29.18
CA GLN A 632 -49.75 -49.62 -29.55
C GLN A 632 -48.82 -50.05 -28.46
N GLU A 633 -48.61 -51.34 -28.31
CA GLU A 633 -47.63 -51.88 -27.36
C GLU A 633 -46.23 -51.62 -27.82
N ILE A 634 -45.42 -51.11 -26.88
CA ILE A 634 -43.98 -50.78 -27.07
C ILE A 634 -43.19 -52.04 -26.72
N THR A 635 -42.25 -52.41 -27.58
CA THR A 635 -41.41 -53.61 -27.39
C THR A 635 -40.42 -53.36 -26.27
N ILE A 636 -40.38 -54.25 -25.30
CA ILE A 636 -39.44 -54.26 -24.15
C ILE A 636 -38.34 -55.27 -24.42
N ALA A 637 -37.11 -54.91 -24.28
CA ALA A 637 -35.94 -55.77 -24.30
C ALA A 637 -35.12 -55.57 -23.05
N GLU A 638 -34.83 -56.62 -22.29
CA GLU A 638 -34.02 -56.56 -21.07
C GLU A 638 -34.51 -55.48 -20.08
N ASN A 639 -35.83 -55.48 -19.82
CA ASN A 639 -36.47 -54.42 -18.99
C ASN A 639 -36.26 -52.99 -19.47
N SER A 640 -35.92 -52.75 -20.71
CA SER A 640 -35.72 -51.45 -21.32
C SER A 640 -36.56 -51.29 -22.60
N PHE A 641 -36.87 -50.01 -22.87
CA PHE A 641 -37.48 -49.63 -24.14
C PHE A 641 -36.86 -48.37 -24.70
N ILE A 642 -37.03 -48.10 -25.96
CA ILE A 642 -36.58 -46.84 -26.58
C ILE A 642 -37.79 -45.90 -26.62
N MET A 643 -37.60 -44.64 -26.14
CA MET A 643 -38.65 -43.64 -26.14
C MET A 643 -39.15 -43.35 -27.56
N PRO A 644 -40.41 -43.61 -27.86
CA PRO A 644 -40.96 -43.34 -29.17
C PRO A 644 -41.24 -41.86 -29.39
N ASP A 645 -41.76 -41.52 -30.58
CA ASP A 645 -42.17 -40.14 -30.90
C ASP A 645 -43.61 -39.84 -30.40
N GLU A 646 -43.96 -40.35 -29.26
CA GLU A 646 -45.20 -40.04 -28.50
C GLU A 646 -45.00 -40.23 -27.01
N ASN A 647 -45.87 -39.67 -26.19
CA ASN A 647 -45.92 -39.96 -24.77
C ASN A 647 -46.21 -41.43 -24.49
N VAL A 648 -45.73 -41.94 -23.41
CA VAL A 648 -45.82 -43.33 -23.04
C VAL A 648 -46.55 -43.53 -21.72
N ASN A 649 -47.52 -44.47 -21.74
CA ASN A 649 -48.18 -44.94 -20.53
C ASN A 649 -47.60 -46.28 -20.11
N ILE A 650 -47.03 -46.31 -18.88
CA ILE A 650 -46.49 -47.55 -18.28
C ILE A 650 -47.41 -47.96 -17.13
N THR A 651 -47.92 -49.16 -17.17
CA THR A 651 -48.71 -49.72 -16.09
C THR A 651 -47.99 -50.92 -15.49
N ILE A 652 -47.69 -50.86 -14.22
CA ILE A 652 -47.09 -51.97 -13.46
C ILE A 652 -48.09 -52.44 -12.40
N THR A 653 -48.44 -53.69 -12.44
CA THR A 653 -49.41 -54.27 -11.50
C THR A 653 -48.73 -55.32 -10.66
N PHE A 654 -48.72 -55.14 -9.36
CA PHE A 654 -48.23 -56.13 -8.39
C PHE A 654 -49.37 -57.06 -7.93
N SER A 655 -49.16 -58.36 -8.05
CA SER A 655 -50.13 -59.39 -7.66
C SER A 655 -49.57 -60.21 -6.47
N TYR A 656 -50.34 -60.30 -5.42
CA TYR A 656 -49.94 -61.02 -4.21
C TYR A 656 -49.97 -62.53 -4.40
N ASN A 657 -48.91 -63.22 -3.99
CA ASN A 657 -48.78 -64.70 -4.13
C ASN A 657 -48.85 -65.49 -2.79
N SER A 658 -48.75 -64.81 -1.64
CA SER A 658 -48.82 -65.49 -0.31
C SER A 658 -48.94 -64.44 0.82
N PRO A 659 -49.42 -64.76 2.01
CA PRO A 659 -49.55 -63.79 3.14
C PRO A 659 -48.19 -63.37 3.68
N TYR A 660 -47.76 -62.14 3.39
CA TYR A 660 -46.59 -61.55 3.93
C TYR A 660 -46.95 -60.43 4.94
N VAL A 661 -46.28 -60.38 6.05
CA VAL A 661 -46.37 -59.27 7.01
C VAL A 661 -45.08 -58.44 6.94
N PRO A 662 -45.17 -57.24 6.51
CA PRO A 662 -43.95 -56.40 6.42
C PRO A 662 -43.34 -56.09 7.78
N SER A 663 -42.02 -56.08 7.85
CA SER A 663 -41.24 -55.60 9.00
C SER A 663 -41.04 -54.08 8.94
N TYR A 664 -41.05 -53.45 10.11
CA TYR A 664 -40.71 -52.04 10.25
C TYR A 664 -39.34 -51.93 10.92
N TYR A 665 -38.58 -50.91 10.54
CA TYR A 665 -37.26 -50.63 11.07
C TYR A 665 -37.17 -49.19 11.55
N ASP A 666 -36.49 -48.99 12.71
CA ASP A 666 -36.40 -47.69 13.37
C ASP A 666 -35.16 -46.91 12.96
N LEU A 667 -35.27 -45.58 13.02
CA LEU A 667 -34.14 -44.63 12.91
C LEU A 667 -33.74 -44.15 14.31
N HIS A 668 -32.48 -44.37 14.65
CA HIS A 668 -31.91 -43.93 15.93
C HIS A 668 -30.84 -42.88 15.72
N PHE A 669 -30.99 -41.72 16.36
CA PHE A 669 -29.98 -40.70 16.40
C PHE A 669 -29.14 -40.82 17.69
N GLU A 670 -27.80 -40.87 17.55
CA GLU A 670 -26.91 -40.74 18.69
C GLU A 670 -26.86 -39.26 19.11
N ALA A 671 -27.22 -38.97 20.35
CA ALA A 671 -27.28 -37.61 20.87
C ALA A 671 -25.91 -36.93 20.82
N ASN A 672 -25.87 -35.71 20.30
CA ASN A 672 -24.68 -34.88 20.21
C ASN A 672 -25.08 -33.40 20.31
N ASP A 673 -24.58 -32.72 21.34
CA ASP A 673 -24.90 -31.30 21.57
C ASP A 673 -24.34 -30.34 20.51
N SER A 674 -23.40 -30.82 19.71
CA SER A 674 -22.78 -30.04 18.64
C SER A 674 -23.50 -30.12 17.29
N VAL A 675 -24.44 -31.07 17.13
CA VAL A 675 -25.18 -31.24 15.86
C VAL A 675 -26.66 -31.52 16.15
N ILE A 676 -27.54 -30.84 15.43
CA ILE A 676 -28.98 -31.03 15.49
C ILE A 676 -29.38 -32.02 14.39
N LEU A 677 -29.85 -33.21 14.79
CA LEU A 677 -30.37 -34.23 13.91
C LEU A 677 -31.92 -34.28 14.02
N ALA A 678 -32.61 -34.24 12.90
CA ALA A 678 -34.07 -34.29 12.89
C ALA A 678 -34.62 -35.07 11.72
N SER A 679 -35.66 -35.86 11.96
CA SER A 679 -36.44 -36.58 10.93
C SER A 679 -37.93 -36.50 11.22
N SER A 680 -38.76 -36.47 10.18
CA SER A 680 -40.23 -36.58 10.28
C SER A 680 -40.70 -38.01 10.59
N ASP A 681 -39.92 -38.99 10.14
CA ASP A 681 -40.26 -40.39 10.25
C ASP A 681 -39.15 -41.11 11.02
N MET A 682 -39.49 -41.73 12.12
CA MET A 682 -38.54 -42.46 12.96
C MET A 682 -38.64 -44.00 12.78
N ASP A 683 -39.60 -44.45 12.00
CA ASP A 683 -39.73 -45.82 11.54
C ASP A 683 -40.04 -45.90 10.04
N VAL A 684 -39.73 -47.01 9.41
CA VAL A 684 -40.04 -47.23 7.98
C VAL A 684 -40.25 -48.73 7.72
N ILE A 685 -41.14 -49.00 6.80
CA ILE A 685 -41.35 -50.35 6.29
C ILE A 685 -40.12 -50.88 5.58
N GLU A 686 -39.90 -52.18 5.66
CA GLU A 686 -38.81 -52.88 4.97
C GLU A 686 -38.70 -52.50 3.51
N GLY A 687 -37.46 -52.13 3.09
CA GLY A 687 -37.17 -51.62 1.73
C GLY A 687 -37.44 -50.13 1.51
N GLY A 688 -38.02 -49.44 2.48
CA GLY A 688 -38.24 -47.99 2.43
C GLY A 688 -36.96 -47.16 2.61
N SER A 689 -37.11 -45.85 2.78
CA SER A 689 -35.96 -44.96 2.97
C SER A 689 -36.18 -43.95 4.10
N PHE A 690 -35.16 -43.66 4.90
CA PHE A 690 -35.17 -42.56 5.86
C PHE A 690 -34.59 -41.27 5.24
N THR A 691 -35.23 -40.15 5.52
CA THR A 691 -34.74 -38.83 5.16
C THR A 691 -34.69 -37.96 6.43
N PHE A 692 -33.57 -37.33 6.68
CA PHE A 692 -33.38 -36.52 7.87
C PHE A 692 -32.49 -35.28 7.56
N THR A 693 -32.45 -34.35 8.47
CA THR A 693 -31.53 -33.19 8.45
C THR A 693 -30.48 -33.30 9.53
N ALA A 694 -29.31 -32.75 9.26
CA ALA A 694 -28.23 -32.56 10.22
C ALA A 694 -27.68 -31.14 10.07
N GLU A 695 -27.65 -30.37 11.13
CA GLU A 695 -27.22 -29.00 11.13
C GLU A 695 -26.24 -28.79 12.31
N ALA A 696 -25.16 -28.03 12.07
CA ALA A 696 -24.24 -27.67 13.13
C ALA A 696 -24.95 -26.77 14.16
N ALA A 697 -24.76 -27.02 15.43
CA ALA A 697 -25.24 -26.14 16.48
C ALA A 697 -24.46 -24.82 16.52
N GLU A 698 -25.02 -23.81 17.15
CA GLU A 698 -24.36 -22.50 17.26
C GLU A 698 -22.98 -22.63 17.92
N GLY A 699 -21.94 -22.07 17.27
CA GLY A 699 -20.55 -22.16 17.72
C GLY A 699 -19.73 -23.27 17.04
N TYR A 700 -20.29 -24.00 16.09
CA TYR A 700 -19.60 -25.05 15.32
C TYR A 700 -19.60 -24.73 13.81
N ASP A 701 -18.51 -25.13 13.15
CA ASP A 701 -18.32 -24.87 11.72
C ASP A 701 -19.11 -25.84 10.86
N PRO A 702 -20.19 -25.38 10.20
CA PRO A 702 -21.03 -26.24 9.38
C PRO A 702 -20.33 -26.91 8.19
N GLU A 703 -19.20 -26.34 7.71
CA GLU A 703 -18.45 -26.94 6.61
C GLU A 703 -17.67 -28.19 7.03
N THR A 704 -17.50 -28.39 8.34
CA THR A 704 -16.84 -29.58 8.90
C THR A 704 -17.81 -30.68 9.29
N LEU A 705 -19.10 -30.50 9.00
CA LEU A 705 -20.12 -31.45 9.37
C LEU A 705 -19.92 -32.80 8.67
N VAL A 706 -19.71 -33.83 9.43
CA VAL A 706 -19.64 -35.21 8.94
C VAL A 706 -20.80 -36.02 9.53
N VAL A 707 -21.60 -36.61 8.67
CA VAL A 707 -22.71 -37.49 9.03
C VAL A 707 -22.37 -38.93 8.69
N GLU A 708 -22.56 -39.83 9.63
CA GLU A 708 -22.32 -41.24 9.45
C GLU A 708 -23.54 -42.07 9.85
N TYR A 709 -23.75 -43.18 9.17
CA TYR A 709 -24.80 -44.12 9.53
C TYR A 709 -24.27 -45.55 9.55
N LYS A 710 -24.95 -46.38 10.30
CA LYS A 710 -24.75 -47.85 10.26
C LYS A 710 -26.07 -48.56 10.22
N ARG A 711 -26.06 -49.75 9.67
CA ARG A 711 -27.22 -50.69 9.61
C ARG A 711 -27.11 -51.71 10.69
N GLY A 712 -28.13 -51.74 11.61
CA GLY A 712 -28.12 -52.58 12.81
C GLY A 712 -27.14 -52.07 13.87
N SER A 713 -27.34 -52.48 15.11
CA SER A 713 -26.54 -52.03 16.28
C SER A 713 -25.04 -52.33 16.14
N ASN A 714 -24.69 -53.43 15.49
CA ASN A 714 -23.30 -53.89 15.31
C ASN A 714 -22.70 -53.58 13.94
N GLY A 715 -23.40 -52.77 13.10
CA GLY A 715 -22.98 -52.42 11.77
C GLY A 715 -21.74 -51.52 11.76
N LYS A 716 -21.01 -51.50 10.67
CA LYS A 716 -19.90 -50.56 10.43
C LYS A 716 -20.45 -49.17 10.10
N TRP A 717 -19.84 -48.13 10.66
CA TRP A 717 -20.16 -46.75 10.30
C TRP A 717 -19.71 -46.44 8.87
N ASN A 718 -20.55 -45.74 8.13
CA ASN A 718 -20.30 -45.27 6.76
C ASN A 718 -20.68 -43.79 6.68
N THR A 719 -19.87 -43.01 6.05
CA THR A 719 -20.14 -41.57 5.83
C THR A 719 -21.35 -41.43 4.86
N LEU A 720 -22.19 -40.46 5.14
CA LEU A 720 -23.36 -40.14 4.33
C LEU A 720 -23.28 -38.68 3.88
N GLU A 721 -23.39 -38.43 2.60
CA GLU A 721 -23.39 -37.08 2.04
C GLU A 721 -24.83 -36.57 1.90
N ALA A 722 -24.99 -35.25 2.05
CA ALA A 722 -26.29 -34.63 1.83
C ALA A 722 -26.67 -34.65 0.33
N GLU A 723 -27.94 -34.84 0.06
CA GLU A 723 -28.51 -34.63 -1.28
C GLU A 723 -28.50 -33.12 -1.61
N SER A 724 -28.69 -32.77 -2.88
CA SER A 724 -28.69 -31.37 -3.37
C SER A 724 -29.69 -30.44 -2.67
N ASN A 725 -30.66 -31.01 -1.94
CA ASN A 725 -31.64 -30.26 -1.13
C ASN A 725 -31.21 -30.06 0.34
N GLY A 726 -29.98 -30.42 0.71
CA GLY A 726 -29.45 -30.33 2.06
C GLY A 726 -29.94 -31.42 3.02
N LYS A 727 -30.71 -32.41 2.56
CA LYS A 727 -31.17 -33.51 3.38
C LYS A 727 -30.31 -34.77 3.18
N PHE A 728 -30.20 -35.54 4.22
CA PHE A 728 -29.55 -36.85 4.19
C PHE A 728 -30.58 -37.95 3.95
N ARG A 729 -30.26 -38.89 3.07
CA ARG A 729 -31.17 -39.98 2.75
C ARG A 729 -30.47 -41.33 2.79
N ILE A 730 -31.02 -42.22 3.61
CA ILE A 730 -30.62 -43.65 3.66
C ILE A 730 -31.66 -44.45 2.88
N ARG A 731 -31.27 -44.92 1.71
CA ARG A 731 -32.16 -45.68 0.82
C ARG A 731 -32.15 -47.16 1.21
N THR A 732 -33.26 -47.86 0.96
CA THR A 732 -33.44 -49.31 1.08
C THR A 732 -33.07 -49.84 2.46
N VAL A 733 -33.94 -49.61 3.43
CA VAL A 733 -33.78 -49.99 4.83
C VAL A 733 -34.22 -51.45 5.08
N TRP A 734 -33.30 -52.31 5.54
CA TRP A 734 -33.50 -53.70 5.88
C TRP A 734 -33.14 -54.06 7.33
N SER A 735 -32.84 -53.07 8.14
CA SER A 735 -32.50 -53.15 9.57
C SER A 735 -32.62 -51.78 10.19
N ASN A 736 -32.74 -51.73 11.51
CA ASN A 736 -32.68 -50.44 12.23
C ASN A 736 -31.42 -49.65 11.79
N ILE A 737 -31.58 -48.34 11.61
CA ILE A 737 -30.54 -47.42 11.22
C ILE A 737 -30.10 -46.58 12.42
N TYR A 738 -28.82 -46.47 12.60
CA TYR A 738 -28.20 -45.62 13.60
C TYR A 738 -27.44 -44.54 12.86
N VAL A 739 -27.66 -43.30 13.27
CA VAL A 739 -26.99 -42.09 12.67
C VAL A 739 -26.28 -41.35 13.79
N ARG A 740 -25.08 -40.94 13.50
CA ARG A 740 -24.34 -40.00 14.29
C ARG A 740 -23.76 -38.89 13.41
N ALA A 741 -23.48 -37.76 13.99
CA ALA A 741 -22.82 -36.68 13.28
C ALA A 741 -21.77 -36.03 14.17
N SER A 742 -20.78 -35.44 13.56
CA SER A 742 -19.73 -34.69 14.22
C SER A 742 -19.41 -33.42 13.44
N VAL A 743 -18.99 -32.40 14.15
CA VAL A 743 -18.64 -31.11 13.60
C VAL A 743 -17.56 -30.49 14.48
N GLN A 744 -16.66 -29.72 13.92
CA GLN A 744 -15.63 -29.06 14.68
C GLN A 744 -16.14 -27.72 15.22
N PRO A 745 -15.69 -27.28 16.40
CA PRO A 745 -15.96 -25.95 16.88
C PRO A 745 -15.39 -24.92 15.88
N ILE A 746 -16.03 -23.78 15.78
CA ILE A 746 -15.46 -22.64 15.05
C ILE A 746 -14.24 -22.20 15.84
N GLU A 747 -13.06 -22.54 15.34
CA GLU A 747 -11.82 -22.07 15.93
C GLU A 747 -11.68 -20.58 15.69
N ASP A 748 -11.43 -19.84 16.77
CA ASP A 748 -11.06 -18.42 16.69
C ASP A 748 -9.78 -18.33 15.83
N PRO A 749 -9.72 -17.52 14.75
CA PRO A 749 -8.62 -17.52 13.78
C PRO A 749 -7.27 -17.06 14.34
N THR A 750 -7.11 -17.04 15.65
CA THR A 750 -5.90 -16.60 16.35
C THR A 750 -4.95 -17.70 16.79
N SER A 751 -5.28 -18.98 16.56
CA SER A 751 -4.36 -20.07 16.88
C SER A 751 -4.20 -21.04 15.73
N ILE A 752 -3.11 -20.90 14.99
CA ILE A 752 -2.58 -22.06 14.26
C ILE A 752 -1.80 -22.88 15.28
N ASP A 753 -2.32 -24.02 15.63
CA ASP A 753 -1.61 -24.98 16.48
C ASP A 753 -0.25 -25.34 15.86
N GLN A 754 0.73 -25.42 16.74
CA GLN A 754 2.07 -25.85 16.38
C GLN A 754 1.98 -27.25 15.76
N VAL A 755 2.39 -27.38 14.49
CA VAL A 755 2.77 -28.68 13.97
C VAL A 755 4.12 -29.02 14.59
N GLU A 756 4.11 -29.68 15.73
CA GLU A 756 5.30 -30.28 16.29
C GLU A 756 5.64 -31.52 15.44
N ASN A 757 6.66 -31.36 14.62
CA ASN A 757 7.36 -32.53 14.09
C ASN A 757 8.24 -33.07 15.24
N GLU A 758 8.33 -34.36 15.42
CA GLU A 758 9.12 -34.98 16.51
C GLU A 758 10.61 -34.54 16.52
N THR A 759 11.06 -33.86 15.47
CA THR A 759 12.47 -33.46 15.27
C THR A 759 12.75 -31.98 15.51
N SER A 760 11.75 -31.08 15.43
CA SER A 760 11.98 -29.63 15.57
C SER A 760 10.79 -28.91 16.21
N SER A 761 11.04 -27.92 17.04
CA SER A 761 10.02 -27.04 17.62
C SER A 761 10.33 -25.56 17.41
N VAL A 762 9.29 -24.77 17.17
CA VAL A 762 9.38 -23.32 16.90
C VAL A 762 8.44 -22.57 17.86
N ARG A 763 8.95 -21.56 18.56
CA ARG A 763 8.15 -20.70 19.46
C ARG A 763 8.53 -19.23 19.30
N ALA A 764 7.58 -18.34 19.34
CA ALA A 764 7.83 -16.89 19.43
C ALA A 764 7.80 -16.46 20.90
N ILE A 765 8.85 -15.76 21.35
CA ILE A 765 8.97 -15.24 22.71
C ILE A 765 9.34 -13.75 22.59
N GLU A 766 8.44 -12.88 23.00
CA GLU A 766 8.61 -11.42 22.90
C GLU A 766 9.00 -10.98 21.47
N ASN A 767 10.21 -10.43 21.29
CA ASN A 767 10.70 -9.89 20.04
C ASN A 767 11.62 -10.85 19.25
N ARG A 768 11.55 -12.16 19.51
CA ARG A 768 12.41 -13.17 18.86
C ARG A 768 11.66 -14.48 18.61
N ILE A 769 12.19 -15.25 17.68
CA ILE A 769 11.72 -16.59 17.37
C ILE A 769 12.77 -17.59 17.85
N CYS A 770 12.34 -18.47 18.75
CA CYS A 770 13.17 -19.51 19.33
C CYS A 770 12.90 -20.84 18.60
N ILE A 771 13.93 -21.52 18.16
CA ILE A 771 13.83 -22.75 17.37
C ILE A 771 14.74 -23.79 17.99
N THR A 772 14.18 -24.95 18.35
CA THR A 772 14.96 -26.09 18.80
C THR A 772 14.92 -27.19 17.74
N THR A 773 16.07 -27.69 17.32
CA THR A 773 16.18 -28.68 16.26
C THR A 773 17.03 -29.88 16.71
N ALA A 774 16.63 -31.08 16.31
CA ALA A 774 17.38 -32.31 16.57
C ALA A 774 18.41 -32.66 15.48
N VAL A 775 18.30 -31.99 14.32
CA VAL A 775 19.24 -32.10 13.19
C VAL A 775 19.54 -30.70 12.66
N PRO A 776 20.66 -30.45 11.96
CA PRO A 776 20.88 -29.15 11.34
C PRO A 776 19.81 -28.89 10.28
N VAL A 777 19.16 -27.72 10.35
CA VAL A 777 18.09 -27.34 9.42
C VAL A 777 18.37 -25.98 8.79
N GLU A 778 17.86 -25.77 7.59
CA GLU A 778 17.79 -24.45 6.98
C GLU A 778 16.39 -23.88 7.24
N ILE A 779 16.34 -22.65 7.72
CA ILE A 779 15.07 -21.95 7.96
C ILE A 779 14.84 -20.86 6.94
N ARG A 780 13.58 -20.56 6.68
CA ARG A 780 13.09 -19.36 5.99
C ARG A 780 12.02 -18.71 6.83
N VAL A 781 12.21 -17.44 7.13
CA VAL A 781 11.22 -16.61 7.80
C VAL A 781 10.54 -15.76 6.74
N VAL A 782 9.23 -15.91 6.60
CA VAL A 782 8.41 -15.28 5.55
C VAL A 782 7.43 -14.31 6.19
N ALA A 783 7.41 -13.08 5.76
CA ALA A 783 6.41 -12.10 6.19
C ALA A 783 5.05 -12.38 5.56
N LEU A 784 3.97 -11.82 6.13
CA LEU A 784 2.59 -11.98 5.62
C LEU A 784 2.42 -11.62 4.13
N GLY A 785 3.23 -10.70 3.62
CA GLY A 785 3.25 -10.32 2.20
C GLY A 785 3.93 -11.35 1.28
N GLY A 786 4.32 -12.53 1.78
CA GLY A 786 4.90 -13.64 1.02
C GLY A 786 6.40 -13.50 0.71
N HIS A 787 7.07 -12.42 1.11
CA HIS A 787 8.50 -12.27 0.88
C HIS A 787 9.32 -12.88 2.03
N ILE A 788 10.45 -13.47 1.69
CA ILE A 788 11.39 -14.05 2.66
C ILE A 788 12.18 -12.91 3.28
N VAL A 789 12.07 -12.74 4.61
CA VAL A 789 12.79 -11.71 5.37
C VAL A 789 14.11 -12.24 5.94
N ARG A 790 14.24 -13.55 6.09
CA ARG A 790 15.47 -14.18 6.55
C ARG A 790 15.59 -15.63 6.10
N THR A 791 16.78 -16.03 5.74
CA THR A 791 17.17 -17.43 5.51
C THR A 791 18.48 -17.69 6.25
N GLU A 792 18.53 -18.76 7.04
CA GLU A 792 19.69 -19.08 7.87
C GLU A 792 19.78 -20.59 8.07
N LYS A 793 21.00 -21.12 8.23
CA LYS A 793 21.22 -22.52 8.61
C LYS A 793 21.45 -22.59 10.10
N LEU A 794 20.63 -23.35 10.78
CA LEU A 794 20.67 -23.54 12.22
C LEU A 794 21.35 -24.87 12.57
N PRO A 795 22.29 -24.86 13.51
CA PRO A 795 22.86 -26.09 14.05
C PRO A 795 21.85 -26.80 14.95
N VAL A 796 22.16 -28.03 15.29
CA VAL A 796 21.40 -28.82 16.30
C VAL A 796 21.36 -28.10 17.64
N GLY A 797 20.22 -28.11 18.28
CA GLY A 797 19.99 -27.52 19.59
C GLY A 797 19.07 -26.28 19.56
N TYR A 798 19.18 -25.46 20.58
CA TYR A 798 18.38 -24.25 20.74
C TYR A 798 19.01 -23.06 19.98
N ASN A 799 18.23 -22.40 19.14
CA ASN A 799 18.64 -21.28 18.31
C ASN A 799 17.65 -20.11 18.46
N GLU A 800 18.13 -18.89 18.38
CA GLU A 800 17.30 -17.67 18.46
C GLU A 800 17.45 -16.79 17.22
N ILE A 801 16.35 -16.37 16.64
CA ILE A 801 16.27 -15.39 15.57
C ILE A 801 15.73 -14.09 16.15
N SER A 802 16.58 -13.09 16.22
CA SER A 802 16.25 -11.73 16.69
C SER A 802 16.40 -10.69 15.58
N GLY A 803 16.01 -9.44 15.85
CA GLY A 803 16.10 -8.32 14.91
C GLY A 803 15.03 -8.32 13.82
N LEU A 804 13.93 -9.03 14.03
CA LEU A 804 12.73 -8.94 13.22
C LEU A 804 11.85 -7.79 13.72
N SER A 805 11.25 -7.04 12.81
CA SER A 805 10.27 -6.01 13.18
C SER A 805 9.02 -6.64 13.80
N PRO A 806 8.28 -5.94 14.70
CA PRO A 806 7.00 -6.44 15.19
C PRO A 806 6.08 -6.82 14.04
N GLY A 807 5.53 -8.02 14.09
CA GLY A 807 4.71 -8.53 13.00
C GLY A 807 4.48 -10.04 13.06
N MET A 808 3.72 -10.52 12.09
CA MET A 808 3.43 -11.94 11.94
C MET A 808 4.29 -12.56 10.83
N TYR A 809 4.88 -13.70 11.12
CA TYR A 809 5.77 -14.43 10.24
C TYR A 809 5.38 -15.91 10.14
N ILE A 810 5.69 -16.52 9.02
CA ILE A 810 5.65 -17.97 8.85
C ILE A 810 7.10 -18.46 8.82
N VAL A 811 7.43 -19.34 9.71
CA VAL A 811 8.75 -19.98 9.79
C VAL A 811 8.65 -21.36 9.16
N ILE A 812 9.53 -21.62 8.19
CA ILE A 812 9.58 -22.87 7.43
C ILE A 812 10.97 -23.45 7.60
N LEU A 813 11.05 -24.68 8.09
CA LEU A 813 12.29 -25.43 8.24
C LEU A 813 12.43 -26.46 7.11
N SER A 814 13.66 -26.80 6.77
CA SER A 814 13.95 -27.79 5.72
C SER A 814 13.55 -29.22 6.09
N ASP A 815 13.25 -29.52 7.37
CA ASP A 815 12.70 -30.80 7.83
C ASP A 815 11.19 -30.93 7.60
N GLY A 816 10.53 -29.91 7.03
CA GLY A 816 9.10 -29.87 6.78
C GLY A 816 8.28 -29.14 7.84
N THR A 817 8.88 -28.78 8.96
CA THR A 817 8.19 -28.02 10.02
C THR A 817 7.79 -26.62 9.53
N ARG A 818 6.55 -26.24 9.78
CA ARG A 818 6.01 -24.91 9.46
C ARG A 818 5.26 -24.37 10.68
N CYS A 819 5.58 -23.16 11.07
CA CYS A 819 4.97 -22.53 12.23
C CYS A 819 4.70 -21.06 12.00
N LYS A 820 3.63 -20.53 12.57
CA LYS A 820 3.32 -19.11 12.66
C LYS A 820 4.00 -18.55 13.91
N ALA A 821 4.76 -17.48 13.74
CA ALA A 821 5.42 -16.76 14.83
C ALA A 821 4.93 -15.30 14.85
N ILE A 822 4.57 -14.80 16.03
CA ILE A 822 4.18 -13.39 16.22
C ILE A 822 5.29 -12.73 17.05
N VAL A 823 6.02 -11.83 16.43
CA VAL A 823 7.05 -10.99 17.06
C VAL A 823 6.35 -9.69 17.51
N ARG A 824 6.48 -9.35 18.81
CA ARG A 824 5.78 -8.23 19.45
C ARG A 824 6.71 -7.04 19.70
#